data_cb2239442fa1f1c1c18821f15aa79f0b
#
_entry.id   cb2239442fa1f1c1c18821f15aa79f0b
#
_cell.length_a   1.000
_cell.length_b   1.000
_cell.length_c   1.000
_cell.angle_alpha   90.00
_cell.angle_beta   90.00
_cell.angle_gamma   90.00
#
_symmetry.space_group_name_H-M   'P 1'
#
loop_
_entity.id
_entity.type
_entity.pdbx_description
1 polymer ?
#
loop_
_entity_poly.entity_id
_entity_poly.type
_entity_poly.pdbx_seq_one_letter_code
_entity_poly.pdbx_strand_id
1 'polypeptide(L)'
;MAKKKLDKEAERTPSSPSKIVAVFKNETIHFVIGLMLVIFSVYLLLAFSSFFFTGAADQSIIDSGSSADLAAVNNQVKNYAGSRGAQLASYLINDCFGVSSFFILVFLAVAGLKLMRVRVVRLWKWFIGCTLLLVWFSVFFGFAFMDHYQDSFIYLGGMHGYNVSRWLISQVGVPGVWMILLITAICFFIYISARTVIWLRKLFALSFLKREKKEEKENVPEGEGDPEFTTSQPQEVEFNLKRTYKQTPPPAPVMDIQAEEPEDDFPINKPEKEDTSVSDESEGVTMVFEPTVSNPAPIVQEDSLEEAEPGFEVEPAASEEEYQGPELEPYNPTKDLENYRFPTIDLMKHFENDDPTIDMDEQNANKDRIINTLRSFGIEISTIKATVGPTVTLYEITPEQGVRISKIRGLEDDIALSLSADGIRIIAPIPGKGTIGIEVPNKNPKIVSGQSVIGSKKFQESKYDLPIVLGKTITNEVFMFDLCKMPHVLVAGATGQGKSVGLNAIITSLLYKKHPAELKFVLVDPKKVEFSIYSVIENHFLAKLPDGGEPIITDVTKVVQTLNSVCVEMDTRYDLLKMAHVRNIKEYNEKFINRRLNPEKGHKFMPYIVVVIDEFGDLIMTAGKEVELPIARIAQLARAVGIHMIIATQRPTTNIITGTIKANFPARIAFRVSAMMDSRTILDRPGANRLIGKGDMLFLQGADPVRVQCAFIDTPEVEEITKFIARQQGYPTPFFLPEYVSEDSGSEVGDIDMGRLDPLFEDAARLVVIHQQGSTSLIQRKFAIGYNRAGRIMDQLEKAGIVGPTQGSKARDVLCIDDNDLEMRLNNLQ
;
A
#
# COMPACT_ATOMS: atom_id res chain seq x y z
N MET A 1 -85.56 34.49 -12.20
CA MET A 1 -84.45 34.32 -13.11
C MET A 1 -83.39 33.51 -12.42
N ALA A 2 -83.41 32.23 -12.68
CA ALA A 2 -82.49 31.26 -12.09
C ALA A 2 -81.59 30.72 -13.20
N LYS A 3 -80.26 30.98 -13.05
CA LYS A 3 -79.27 30.40 -13.91
C LYS A 3 -78.81 29.01 -13.36
N LYS A 4 -79.17 27.98 -14.12
CA LYS A 4 -78.72 26.61 -13.94
C LYS A 4 -77.21 26.57 -14.24
N LYS A 5 -76.35 26.19 -13.25
CA LYS A 5 -75.00 25.72 -13.48
C LYS A 5 -75.06 24.24 -13.82
N LEU A 6 -74.51 23.87 -14.97
CA LEU A 6 -74.22 22.49 -15.37
C LEU A 6 -72.86 22.12 -14.81
N ASP A 7 -72.86 21.17 -13.87
CA ASP A 7 -71.67 20.50 -13.44
C ASP A 7 -71.29 19.42 -14.45
N LYS A 8 -70.17 19.56 -15.13
CA LYS A 8 -69.57 18.47 -15.88
C LYS A 8 -68.73 17.65 -14.89
N GLU A 9 -69.28 16.53 -14.45
CA GLU A 9 -68.51 15.43 -13.89
C GLU A 9 -67.66 14.84 -15.01
N ALA A 10 -66.32 15.08 -14.93
CA ALA A 10 -65.35 14.35 -15.72
C ALA A 10 -65.16 12.96 -15.05
N GLU A 11 -65.61 11.91 -15.70
CA GLU A 11 -65.31 10.53 -15.39
C GLU A 11 -63.78 10.32 -15.36
N ARG A 12 -63.25 10.19 -14.15
CA ARG A 12 -61.87 9.68 -13.94
C ARG A 12 -61.96 8.17 -14.12
N THR A 13 -61.52 7.65 -15.25
CA THR A 13 -61.16 6.26 -15.41
C THR A 13 -60.13 5.87 -14.37
N PRO A 14 -60.32 4.79 -13.59
CA PRO A 14 -59.31 4.29 -12.66
C PRO A 14 -58.09 3.80 -13.47
N SER A 15 -56.95 4.44 -13.29
CA SER A 15 -55.67 3.96 -13.84
C SER A 15 -55.46 2.53 -13.34
N SER A 16 -55.40 1.55 -14.25
CA SER A 16 -55.09 0.17 -13.93
C SER A 16 -53.76 0.13 -13.16
N PRO A 17 -53.68 -0.54 -12.01
CA PRO A 17 -52.44 -0.70 -11.30
C PRO A 17 -51.40 -1.33 -12.24
N SER A 18 -50.21 -0.74 -12.33
CA SER A 18 -49.16 -1.22 -13.21
C SER A 18 -48.98 -2.72 -12.98
N LYS A 19 -48.79 -3.50 -14.05
CA LYS A 19 -48.63 -4.98 -14.01
C LYS A 19 -47.65 -5.44 -12.92
N ILE A 20 -46.71 -4.61 -12.56
CA ILE A 20 -45.75 -4.81 -11.49
C ILE A 20 -46.40 -4.85 -10.10
N VAL A 21 -47.37 -3.99 -9.79
CA VAL A 21 -48.07 -3.97 -8.49
C VAL A 21 -49.00 -5.19 -8.35
N ALA A 22 -49.58 -5.70 -9.45
CA ALA A 22 -50.38 -6.93 -9.43
C ALA A 22 -49.53 -8.19 -9.17
N VAL A 23 -48.32 -8.25 -9.68
CA VAL A 23 -47.34 -9.33 -9.41
C VAL A 23 -46.98 -9.38 -7.93
N PHE A 24 -46.76 -8.24 -7.28
CA PHE A 24 -46.41 -8.17 -5.85
C PHE A 24 -47.60 -8.48 -4.90
N LYS A 25 -48.81 -8.62 -5.37
CA LYS A 25 -49.99 -9.06 -4.56
C LYS A 25 -50.28 -10.55 -4.64
N ASN A 26 -49.55 -11.31 -5.45
CA ASN A 26 -49.82 -12.76 -5.64
C ASN A 26 -49.21 -13.58 -4.49
N GLU A 27 -50.02 -14.36 -3.78
CA GLU A 27 -49.63 -15.17 -2.63
C GLU A 27 -48.58 -16.23 -2.98
N THR A 28 -48.68 -16.82 -4.16
CA THR A 28 -47.69 -17.81 -4.64
C THR A 28 -46.31 -17.21 -4.81
N ILE A 29 -46.24 -15.98 -5.31
CA ILE A 29 -44.98 -15.26 -5.47
C ILE A 29 -44.35 -14.94 -4.09
N HIS A 30 -45.17 -14.52 -3.13
CA HIS A 30 -44.70 -14.28 -1.76
C HIS A 30 -44.16 -15.56 -1.11
N PHE A 31 -44.83 -16.71 -1.32
CA PHE A 31 -44.38 -17.98 -0.81
C PHE A 31 -43.01 -18.39 -1.43
N VAL A 32 -42.89 -18.28 -2.77
CA VAL A 32 -41.65 -18.61 -3.48
C VAL A 32 -40.48 -17.69 -3.05
N ILE A 33 -40.72 -16.38 -2.97
CA ILE A 33 -39.71 -15.43 -2.47
C ILE A 33 -39.34 -15.74 -1.02
N GLY A 34 -40.30 -16.04 -0.17
CA GLY A 34 -40.07 -16.43 1.22
C GLY A 34 -39.23 -17.70 1.34
N LEU A 35 -39.54 -18.72 0.52
CA LEU A 35 -38.75 -19.95 0.46
C LEU A 35 -37.32 -19.69 -0.01
N MET A 36 -37.14 -18.87 -1.06
CA MET A 36 -35.81 -18.49 -1.54
C MET A 36 -34.98 -17.76 -0.46
N LEU A 37 -35.60 -16.87 0.33
CA LEU A 37 -34.93 -16.18 1.43
C LEU A 37 -34.48 -17.15 2.54
N VAL A 38 -35.30 -18.15 2.88
CA VAL A 38 -34.96 -19.19 3.86
C VAL A 38 -33.78 -20.04 3.34
N ILE A 39 -33.85 -20.51 2.09
CA ILE A 39 -32.78 -21.30 1.47
C ILE A 39 -31.51 -20.49 1.39
N PHE A 40 -31.58 -19.21 1.00
CA PHE A 40 -30.41 -18.33 0.97
C PHE A 40 -29.82 -18.09 2.37
N SER A 41 -30.65 -17.96 3.42
CA SER A 41 -30.18 -17.88 4.80
C SER A 41 -29.43 -19.14 5.24
N VAL A 42 -29.92 -20.34 4.85
CA VAL A 42 -29.21 -21.62 5.12
C VAL A 42 -27.90 -21.69 4.33
N TYR A 43 -27.90 -21.28 3.07
CA TYR A 43 -26.68 -21.20 2.26
C TYR A 43 -25.61 -20.30 2.90
N LEU A 44 -26.01 -19.10 3.37
CA LEU A 44 -25.11 -18.20 4.10
C LEU A 44 -24.63 -18.80 5.42
N LEU A 45 -25.50 -19.53 6.14
CA LEU A 45 -25.11 -20.21 7.37
C LEU A 45 -24.00 -21.23 7.11
N LEU A 46 -24.11 -22.03 6.06
CA LEU A 46 -23.07 -22.98 5.65
C LEU A 46 -21.78 -22.25 5.24
N ALA A 47 -21.89 -21.16 4.47
CA ALA A 47 -20.76 -20.38 4.03
C ALA A 47 -19.98 -19.77 5.23
N PHE A 48 -20.70 -19.16 6.18
CA PHE A 48 -20.10 -18.54 7.36
C PHE A 48 -19.52 -19.58 8.31
N SER A 49 -20.22 -20.68 8.55
CA SER A 49 -19.72 -21.76 9.42
C SER A 49 -18.45 -22.38 8.83
N SER A 50 -18.42 -22.64 7.52
CA SER A 50 -17.22 -23.16 6.85
C SER A 50 -16.06 -22.17 6.89
N PHE A 51 -16.32 -20.88 6.78
CA PHE A 51 -15.30 -19.83 6.76
C PHE A 51 -14.42 -19.83 8.03
N PHE A 52 -14.97 -20.18 9.20
CA PHE A 52 -14.19 -20.28 10.43
C PHE A 52 -13.09 -21.36 10.38
N PHE A 53 -13.27 -22.39 9.57
CA PHE A 53 -12.35 -23.53 9.45
C PHE A 53 -11.48 -23.47 8.19
N THR A 54 -11.98 -22.88 7.10
CA THR A 54 -11.31 -22.90 5.80
C THR A 54 -10.83 -21.51 5.37
N GLY A 55 -11.26 -20.44 6.05
CA GLY A 55 -11.08 -19.06 5.63
C GLY A 55 -9.64 -18.65 5.38
N ALA A 56 -8.68 -19.09 6.20
CA ALA A 56 -7.27 -18.76 6.02
C ALA A 56 -6.67 -19.35 4.73
N ALA A 57 -7.10 -20.57 4.36
CA ALA A 57 -6.64 -21.21 3.13
C ALA A 57 -7.36 -20.65 1.89
N ASP A 58 -8.65 -20.33 2.01
CA ASP A 58 -9.49 -19.86 0.93
C ASP A 58 -9.22 -18.39 0.58
N GLN A 59 -8.85 -17.55 1.58
CA GLN A 59 -8.60 -16.11 1.39
C GLN A 59 -7.41 -15.87 0.46
N SER A 60 -6.32 -16.61 0.61
CA SER A 60 -5.14 -16.48 -0.26
C SER A 60 -5.43 -16.83 -1.73
N ILE A 61 -6.42 -17.71 -1.96
CA ILE A 61 -6.85 -18.15 -3.30
C ILE A 61 -7.83 -17.12 -3.91
N ILE A 62 -8.73 -16.57 -3.10
CA ILE A 62 -9.73 -15.58 -3.52
C ILE A 62 -9.09 -14.24 -3.86
N ASP A 63 -8.11 -13.80 -3.07
CA ASP A 63 -7.39 -12.53 -3.27
C ASP A 63 -6.46 -12.57 -4.49
N SER A 64 -6.04 -13.77 -4.94
CA SER A 64 -5.15 -13.96 -6.09
C SER A 64 -5.88 -14.16 -7.44
N GLY A 65 -7.21 -14.40 -7.44
CA GLY A 65 -8.01 -14.69 -8.62
C GLY A 65 -8.77 -13.50 -9.17
N SER A 66 -8.66 -13.24 -10.49
CA SER A 66 -9.52 -12.25 -11.16
C SER A 66 -10.96 -12.78 -11.26
N SER A 67 -11.94 -11.84 -11.31
CA SER A 67 -13.37 -12.19 -11.37
C SER A 67 -13.77 -13.08 -12.57
N ALA A 68 -12.94 -13.17 -13.61
CA ALA A 68 -13.17 -13.97 -14.80
C ALA A 68 -12.80 -15.45 -14.63
N ASP A 69 -11.86 -15.77 -13.73
CA ASP A 69 -11.32 -17.13 -13.55
C ASP A 69 -12.00 -17.93 -12.42
N LEU A 70 -13.10 -17.43 -11.88
CA LEU A 70 -13.83 -18.02 -10.73
C LEU A 70 -14.30 -19.46 -10.95
N ALA A 71 -14.50 -19.88 -12.19
CA ALA A 71 -14.87 -21.27 -12.50
C ALA A 71 -13.68 -22.24 -12.35
N ALA A 72 -12.46 -21.78 -12.65
CA ALA A 72 -11.23 -22.56 -12.46
C ALA A 72 -10.81 -22.63 -10.98
N VAL A 73 -11.07 -21.58 -10.24
CA VAL A 73 -10.74 -21.45 -8.80
C VAL A 73 -11.69 -22.28 -7.91
N ASN A 74 -12.89 -22.58 -8.38
CA ASN A 74 -13.92 -23.28 -7.58
C ASN A 74 -13.47 -24.67 -7.10
N ASN A 75 -12.57 -25.34 -7.82
CA ASN A 75 -12.05 -26.65 -7.43
C ASN A 75 -10.92 -26.59 -6.36
N GLN A 76 -10.43 -25.41 -6.05
CA GLN A 76 -9.36 -25.21 -5.07
C GLN A 76 -9.86 -24.65 -3.74
N VAL A 77 -11.08 -24.07 -3.73
CA VAL A 77 -11.69 -23.48 -2.53
C VAL A 77 -12.31 -24.58 -1.66
N LYS A 78 -11.96 -24.60 -0.38
CA LYS A 78 -12.41 -25.60 0.60
C LYS A 78 -13.72 -25.26 1.28
N ASN A 79 -14.27 -24.06 1.08
CA ASN A 79 -15.55 -23.66 1.65
C ASN A 79 -16.71 -24.49 1.11
N TYR A 80 -17.55 -25.04 2.00
CA TYR A 80 -18.70 -25.88 1.63
C TYR A 80 -19.73 -25.18 0.72
N ALA A 81 -19.77 -23.85 0.73
CA ALA A 81 -20.63 -23.05 -0.14
C ALA A 81 -19.93 -22.62 -1.46
N GLY A 82 -18.74 -23.16 -1.76
CA GLY A 82 -17.95 -22.85 -2.95
C GLY A 82 -17.32 -21.46 -2.93
N SER A 83 -16.68 -21.06 -4.04
CA SER A 83 -15.94 -19.80 -4.14
C SER A 83 -16.81 -18.55 -3.87
N ARG A 84 -18.03 -18.53 -4.36
CA ARG A 84 -18.98 -17.42 -4.11
C ARG A 84 -19.40 -17.34 -2.65
N GLY A 85 -19.60 -18.49 -1.98
CA GLY A 85 -19.90 -18.54 -0.55
C GLY A 85 -18.71 -18.05 0.29
N ALA A 86 -17.49 -18.43 -0.07
CA ALA A 86 -16.28 -17.99 0.57
C ALA A 86 -16.05 -16.47 0.44
N GLN A 87 -16.23 -15.91 -0.76
CA GLN A 87 -16.14 -14.46 -0.99
C GLN A 87 -17.17 -13.68 -0.16
N LEU A 88 -18.43 -14.14 -0.16
CA LEU A 88 -19.50 -13.46 0.57
C LEU A 88 -19.30 -13.56 2.08
N ALA A 89 -18.77 -14.70 2.58
CA ALA A 89 -18.41 -14.88 3.97
C ALA A 89 -17.24 -13.95 4.37
N SER A 90 -16.17 -13.89 3.57
CA SER A 90 -15.05 -12.97 3.80
C SER A 90 -15.52 -11.52 3.85
N TYR A 91 -16.30 -11.09 2.87
CA TYR A 91 -16.83 -9.72 2.81
C TYR A 91 -17.69 -9.36 4.01
N LEU A 92 -18.67 -10.20 4.39
CA LEU A 92 -19.58 -9.88 5.49
C LEU A 92 -18.94 -10.04 6.87
N ILE A 93 -17.99 -10.99 7.03
CA ILE A 93 -17.30 -11.22 8.32
C ILE A 93 -16.11 -10.29 8.46
N ASN A 94 -15.18 -10.23 7.49
CA ASN A 94 -13.96 -9.43 7.66
C ASN A 94 -14.18 -7.95 7.30
N ASP A 95 -14.75 -7.66 6.13
CA ASP A 95 -14.85 -6.28 5.65
C ASP A 95 -16.03 -5.51 6.25
N CYS A 96 -17.11 -6.22 6.67
CA CYS A 96 -18.27 -5.56 7.24
C CYS A 96 -18.35 -5.70 8.76
N PHE A 97 -19.17 -6.61 9.28
CA PHE A 97 -19.62 -6.57 10.69
C PHE A 97 -19.06 -7.69 11.59
N GLY A 98 -18.18 -8.52 11.10
CA GLY A 98 -17.61 -9.61 11.90
C GLY A 98 -18.60 -10.76 12.12
N VAL A 99 -18.41 -11.45 13.23
CA VAL A 99 -19.30 -12.54 13.68
C VAL A 99 -20.74 -12.06 13.84
N SER A 100 -20.97 -10.77 14.12
CA SER A 100 -22.33 -10.23 14.23
C SER A 100 -23.13 -10.29 12.92
N SER A 101 -22.50 -10.54 11.76
CA SER A 101 -23.18 -10.79 10.48
C SER A 101 -24.18 -11.95 10.52
N PHE A 102 -24.09 -12.86 11.51
CA PHE A 102 -25.10 -13.90 11.72
C PHE A 102 -26.49 -13.33 12.03
N PHE A 103 -26.63 -12.11 12.56
CA PHE A 103 -27.93 -11.46 12.74
C PHE A 103 -28.63 -11.13 11.42
N ILE A 104 -27.89 -10.99 10.32
CA ILE A 104 -28.45 -10.85 8.97
C ILE A 104 -29.19 -12.14 8.58
N LEU A 105 -28.58 -13.30 8.85
CA LEU A 105 -29.18 -14.61 8.55
C LEU A 105 -30.48 -14.81 9.32
N VAL A 106 -30.45 -14.46 10.63
CA VAL A 106 -31.64 -14.54 11.48
C VAL A 106 -32.78 -13.66 10.92
N PHE A 107 -32.45 -12.44 10.50
CA PHE A 107 -33.45 -11.55 9.91
C PHE A 107 -33.99 -12.10 8.58
N LEU A 108 -33.15 -12.61 7.68
CA LEU A 108 -33.55 -13.20 6.41
C LEU A 108 -34.46 -14.41 6.62
N ALA A 109 -34.12 -15.30 7.54
CA ALA A 109 -34.96 -16.45 7.88
C ALA A 109 -36.31 -16.02 8.42
N VAL A 110 -36.38 -15.07 9.34
CA VAL A 110 -37.63 -14.55 9.90
C VAL A 110 -38.47 -13.85 8.84
N ALA A 111 -37.86 -13.09 7.95
CA ALA A 111 -38.50 -12.43 6.82
C ALA A 111 -39.09 -13.46 5.84
N GLY A 112 -38.32 -14.49 5.52
CA GLY A 112 -38.79 -15.60 4.66
C GLY A 112 -39.95 -16.34 5.25
N LEU A 113 -39.92 -16.75 6.53
CA LEU A 113 -40.99 -17.43 7.24
C LEU A 113 -42.29 -16.58 7.31
N LYS A 114 -42.14 -15.25 7.42
CA LYS A 114 -43.28 -14.35 7.38
C LYS A 114 -43.91 -14.27 6.00
N LEU A 115 -43.10 -14.16 4.95
CA LEU A 115 -43.59 -14.16 3.56
C LEU A 115 -44.29 -15.47 3.20
N MET A 116 -43.83 -16.59 3.74
CA MET A 116 -44.47 -17.90 3.61
C MET A 116 -45.72 -18.03 4.49
N ARG A 117 -46.10 -17.06 5.30
CA ARG A 117 -47.23 -17.07 6.26
C ARG A 117 -47.15 -18.17 7.34
N VAL A 118 -45.97 -18.75 7.59
CA VAL A 118 -45.76 -19.77 8.61
C VAL A 118 -45.85 -19.19 10.02
N ARG A 119 -45.44 -17.93 10.21
CA ARG A 119 -45.55 -17.21 11.50
C ARG A 119 -45.98 -15.76 11.32
N VAL A 120 -46.84 -15.27 12.19
CA VAL A 120 -47.28 -13.88 12.23
C VAL A 120 -46.29 -13.11 13.15
N VAL A 121 -45.27 -12.48 12.58
CA VAL A 121 -44.30 -11.63 13.30
C VAL A 121 -44.31 -10.19 12.78
N ARG A 122 -44.01 -9.23 13.63
CA ARG A 122 -43.89 -7.83 13.22
C ARG A 122 -42.45 -7.60 12.67
N LEU A 123 -42.27 -7.68 11.33
CA LEU A 123 -40.98 -7.56 10.66
C LEU A 123 -40.18 -6.35 11.12
N TRP A 124 -40.83 -5.19 11.29
CA TRP A 124 -40.20 -3.96 11.70
C TRP A 124 -39.49 -4.08 13.07
N LYS A 125 -40.08 -4.80 14.03
CA LYS A 125 -39.43 -5.05 15.33
C LYS A 125 -38.23 -5.96 15.20
N TRP A 126 -38.31 -7.00 14.37
CA TRP A 126 -37.19 -7.91 14.10
C TRP A 126 -36.08 -7.20 13.32
N PHE A 127 -36.43 -6.36 12.35
CA PHE A 127 -35.45 -5.56 11.61
C PHE A 127 -34.65 -4.65 12.56
N ILE A 128 -35.31 -3.82 13.36
CA ILE A 128 -34.64 -2.93 14.32
C ILE A 128 -33.83 -3.75 15.32
N GLY A 129 -34.37 -4.84 15.87
CA GLY A 129 -33.67 -5.68 16.84
C GLY A 129 -32.40 -6.31 16.28
N CYS A 130 -32.47 -6.94 15.10
CA CYS A 130 -31.30 -7.54 14.45
C CYS A 130 -30.27 -6.50 14.05
N THR A 131 -30.70 -5.32 13.55
CA THR A 131 -29.77 -4.23 13.18
C THR A 131 -29.06 -3.67 14.40
N LEU A 132 -29.75 -3.41 15.50
CA LEU A 132 -29.13 -2.94 16.74
C LEU A 132 -28.14 -3.96 17.31
N LEU A 133 -28.50 -5.25 17.31
CA LEU A 133 -27.60 -6.32 17.78
C LEU A 133 -26.38 -6.45 16.87
N LEU A 134 -26.59 -6.38 15.55
CA LEU A 134 -25.51 -6.45 14.56
C LEU A 134 -24.47 -5.34 14.78
N VAL A 135 -24.91 -4.09 14.90
CA VAL A 135 -24.02 -2.95 15.12
C VAL A 135 -23.37 -3.01 16.52
N TRP A 136 -24.17 -3.30 17.55
CA TRP A 136 -23.67 -3.34 18.92
C TRP A 136 -22.59 -4.42 19.12
N PHE A 137 -22.84 -5.65 18.66
CA PHE A 137 -21.89 -6.75 18.77
C PHE A 137 -20.67 -6.54 17.87
N SER A 138 -20.83 -5.92 16.71
CA SER A 138 -19.71 -5.55 15.84
C SER A 138 -18.75 -4.60 16.58
N VAL A 139 -19.28 -3.54 17.19
CA VAL A 139 -18.46 -2.58 17.97
C VAL A 139 -17.88 -3.24 19.24
N PHE A 140 -18.66 -4.05 19.95
CA PHE A 140 -18.21 -4.76 21.16
C PHE A 140 -17.03 -5.71 20.85
N PHE A 141 -17.14 -6.57 19.82
CA PHE A 141 -16.06 -7.48 19.44
C PHE A 141 -14.87 -6.71 18.82
N GLY A 142 -15.12 -5.67 18.03
CA GLY A 142 -14.06 -4.81 17.50
C GLY A 142 -13.28 -4.10 18.60
N PHE A 143 -13.92 -3.75 19.73
CA PHE A 143 -13.27 -3.16 20.88
C PHE A 143 -12.58 -4.18 21.79
N ALA A 144 -13.27 -5.28 22.13
CA ALA A 144 -12.75 -6.29 23.06
C ALA A 144 -11.56 -7.09 22.53
N PHE A 145 -11.50 -7.29 21.19
CA PHE A 145 -10.46 -8.07 20.52
C PHE A 145 -9.57 -7.21 19.61
N MET A 146 -9.47 -5.90 19.88
CA MET A 146 -8.69 -4.97 19.07
C MET A 146 -7.23 -5.37 18.90
N ASP A 147 -6.60 -5.90 19.97
CA ASP A 147 -5.20 -6.30 19.97
C ASP A 147 -4.91 -7.54 19.11
N HIS A 148 -5.93 -8.37 18.86
CA HIS A 148 -5.81 -9.61 18.06
C HIS A 148 -6.08 -9.40 16.56
N TYR A 149 -6.42 -8.18 16.12
CA TYR A 149 -6.72 -7.90 14.71
C TYR A 149 -5.54 -8.09 13.76
N GLN A 150 -4.31 -7.99 14.27
CA GLN A 150 -3.09 -8.11 13.47
C GLN A 150 -2.62 -9.55 13.29
N ASP A 151 -3.03 -10.46 14.18
CA ASP A 151 -2.54 -11.83 14.25
C ASP A 151 -3.57 -12.88 13.78
N SER A 152 -4.82 -12.46 13.49
CA SER A 152 -5.91 -13.35 13.13
C SER A 152 -6.41 -13.09 11.70
N PHE A 153 -6.71 -14.19 10.98
CA PHE A 153 -7.37 -14.12 9.66
C PHE A 153 -8.87 -13.82 9.74
N ILE A 154 -9.45 -13.86 10.95
CA ILE A 154 -10.87 -13.54 11.21
C ILE A 154 -10.95 -12.28 12.06
N TYR A 155 -11.65 -11.29 11.56
CA TYR A 155 -11.95 -10.07 12.29
C TYR A 155 -13.28 -10.21 13.03
N LEU A 156 -13.23 -10.55 14.32
CA LEU A 156 -14.43 -10.86 15.11
C LEU A 156 -15.47 -9.74 15.12
N GLY A 157 -15.05 -8.48 15.13
CA GLY A 157 -15.94 -7.32 15.01
C GLY A 157 -16.12 -6.80 13.58
N GLY A 158 -15.36 -7.33 12.59
CA GLY A 158 -15.26 -6.82 11.24
C GLY A 158 -14.58 -5.44 11.18
N MET A 159 -14.28 -4.95 9.98
CA MET A 159 -13.70 -3.61 9.82
C MET A 159 -14.59 -2.49 10.36
N HIS A 160 -15.93 -2.66 10.31
CA HIS A 160 -16.85 -1.70 10.92
C HIS A 160 -16.63 -1.58 12.44
N GLY A 161 -16.63 -2.72 13.15
CA GLY A 161 -16.41 -2.73 14.60
C GLY A 161 -15.05 -2.16 14.99
N TYR A 162 -13.99 -2.52 14.28
CA TYR A 162 -12.65 -2.00 14.50
C TYR A 162 -12.57 -0.49 14.32
N ASN A 163 -13.05 0.04 13.19
CA ASN A 163 -12.98 1.45 12.88
C ASN A 163 -13.81 2.31 13.85
N VAL A 164 -15.05 1.87 14.15
CA VAL A 164 -15.92 2.57 15.11
C VAL A 164 -15.32 2.56 16.51
N SER A 165 -14.77 1.42 16.96
CA SER A 165 -14.14 1.31 18.28
C SER A 165 -12.90 2.21 18.37
N ARG A 166 -12.08 2.24 17.34
CA ARG A 166 -10.90 3.12 17.26
C ARG A 166 -11.29 4.60 17.30
N TRP A 167 -12.32 4.97 16.55
CA TRP A 167 -12.87 6.33 16.58
C TRP A 167 -13.43 6.69 17.97
N LEU A 168 -14.22 5.81 18.60
CA LEU A 168 -14.75 6.03 19.95
C LEU A 168 -13.62 6.19 20.97
N ILE A 169 -12.59 5.35 20.92
CA ILE A 169 -11.43 5.45 21.81
C ILE A 169 -10.76 6.83 21.66
N SER A 170 -10.64 7.33 20.44
CA SER A 170 -10.04 8.65 20.20
C SER A 170 -10.88 9.82 20.76
N GLN A 171 -12.21 9.65 20.92
CA GLN A 171 -13.11 10.69 21.43
C GLN A 171 -13.28 10.64 22.96
N VAL A 172 -13.46 9.44 23.53
CA VAL A 172 -13.86 9.29 24.94
C VAL A 172 -12.89 8.40 25.75
N GLY A 173 -11.83 7.90 25.14
CA GLY A 173 -10.88 6.98 25.77
C GLY A 173 -11.46 5.58 26.03
N VAL A 174 -10.60 4.63 26.45
CA VAL A 174 -10.98 3.23 26.70
C VAL A 174 -12.07 3.10 27.76
N PRO A 175 -12.01 3.79 28.93
CA PRO A 175 -13.08 3.73 29.93
C PRO A 175 -14.41 4.27 29.41
N GLY A 176 -14.39 5.33 28.59
CA GLY A 176 -15.60 5.92 28.02
C GLY A 176 -16.30 4.96 27.05
N VAL A 177 -15.57 4.19 26.27
CA VAL A 177 -16.14 3.18 25.35
C VAL A 177 -16.84 2.08 26.15
N TRP A 178 -16.25 1.58 27.25
CA TRP A 178 -16.92 0.62 28.15
C TRP A 178 -18.23 1.17 28.71
N MET A 179 -18.25 2.44 29.13
CA MET A 179 -19.48 3.08 29.63
C MET A 179 -20.55 3.20 28.54
N ILE A 180 -20.19 3.61 27.32
CA ILE A 180 -21.13 3.72 26.20
C ILE A 180 -21.71 2.34 25.84
N LEU A 181 -20.89 1.30 25.76
CA LEU A 181 -21.33 -0.06 25.50
C LEU A 181 -22.27 -0.57 26.61
N LEU A 182 -21.98 -0.30 27.86
CA LEU A 182 -22.83 -0.67 28.98
C LEU A 182 -24.18 0.05 28.93
N ILE A 183 -24.17 1.38 28.73
CA ILE A 183 -25.40 2.19 28.71
C ILE A 183 -26.28 1.74 27.51
N THR A 184 -25.71 1.56 26.33
CA THR A 184 -26.45 1.12 25.16
C THR A 184 -27.02 -0.29 25.33
N ALA A 185 -26.29 -1.21 25.95
CA ALA A 185 -26.79 -2.54 26.32
C ALA A 185 -27.97 -2.45 27.28
N ILE A 186 -27.85 -1.63 28.34
CA ILE A 186 -28.97 -1.43 29.32
C ILE A 186 -30.20 -0.85 28.60
N CYS A 187 -30.02 0.17 27.74
CA CYS A 187 -31.14 0.74 26.97
C CYS A 187 -31.79 -0.32 26.06
N PHE A 188 -31.00 -1.18 25.43
CA PHE A 188 -31.50 -2.26 24.59
C PHE A 188 -32.29 -3.31 25.40
N PHE A 189 -31.81 -3.70 26.59
CA PHE A 189 -32.56 -4.62 27.47
C PHE A 189 -33.85 -4.00 27.99
N ILE A 190 -33.88 -2.71 28.28
CA ILE A 190 -35.10 -1.98 28.66
C ILE A 190 -36.09 -1.96 27.50
N TYR A 191 -35.61 -1.78 26.26
CA TYR A 191 -36.46 -1.82 25.05
C TYR A 191 -37.09 -3.20 24.84
N ILE A 192 -36.37 -4.28 25.13
CA ILE A 192 -36.88 -5.66 25.00
C ILE A 192 -37.89 -5.98 26.08
N SER A 193 -37.62 -5.59 27.33
CA SER A 193 -38.42 -5.98 28.49
C SER A 193 -38.45 -4.92 29.58
N ALA A 194 -39.65 -4.45 29.88
CA ALA A 194 -39.88 -3.52 31.01
C ALA A 194 -39.50 -4.11 32.38
N ARG A 195 -39.38 -5.44 32.50
CA ARG A 195 -38.92 -6.10 33.73
C ARG A 195 -37.46 -5.80 34.05
N THR A 196 -36.66 -5.43 33.09
CA THR A 196 -35.26 -5.04 33.24
C THR A 196 -35.13 -3.83 34.18
N VAL A 197 -36.06 -2.88 34.13
CA VAL A 197 -36.11 -1.72 35.03
C VAL A 197 -36.28 -2.12 36.50
N ILE A 198 -37.16 -3.11 36.74
CA ILE A 198 -37.42 -3.61 38.10
C ILE A 198 -36.16 -4.34 38.63
N TRP A 199 -35.48 -5.12 37.76
CA TRP A 199 -34.28 -5.83 38.15
C TRP A 199 -33.10 -4.84 38.41
N LEU A 200 -32.93 -3.83 37.58
CA LEU A 200 -31.96 -2.76 37.81
C LEU A 200 -32.19 -1.99 39.10
N ARG A 201 -33.46 -1.63 39.39
CA ARG A 201 -33.80 -1.01 40.66
C ARG A 201 -33.44 -1.89 41.87
N LYS A 202 -33.66 -3.21 41.81
CA LYS A 202 -33.25 -4.16 42.84
C LYS A 202 -31.72 -4.24 42.97
N LEU A 203 -30.98 -4.20 41.84
CA LEU A 203 -29.52 -4.21 41.83
C LEU A 203 -28.95 -2.93 42.50
N PHE A 204 -29.42 -1.77 42.10
CA PHE A 204 -28.97 -0.49 42.65
C PHE A 204 -29.42 -0.25 44.10
N ALA A 205 -30.54 -0.84 44.54
CA ALA A 205 -31.00 -0.77 45.89
C ALA A 205 -30.19 -1.63 46.88
N LEU A 206 -29.20 -2.42 46.38
CA LEU A 206 -28.37 -3.34 47.17
C LEU A 206 -29.17 -4.25 48.12
N SER A 207 -30.45 -4.51 47.81
CA SER A 207 -31.39 -5.24 48.64
C SER A 207 -31.01 -6.73 48.87
N PHE A 208 -30.10 -7.28 48.04
CA PHE A 208 -29.60 -8.64 48.26
C PHE A 208 -28.43 -8.73 49.26
N LEU A 209 -27.85 -7.62 49.68
CA LEU A 209 -26.83 -7.55 50.74
C LEU A 209 -27.40 -7.35 52.15
N LYS A 210 -28.71 -7.06 52.29
CA LYS A 210 -29.38 -7.05 53.57
C LYS A 210 -29.78 -8.48 53.98
N ARG A 211 -28.95 -9.12 54.79
CA ARG A 211 -29.25 -10.37 55.49
C ARG A 211 -30.41 -10.04 56.41
N GLU A 212 -31.58 -10.75 56.26
CA GLU A 212 -32.72 -10.65 57.18
C GLU A 212 -32.29 -10.99 58.61
N LYS A 213 -32.27 -10.02 59.50
CA LYS A 213 -32.40 -10.23 60.93
C LYS A 213 -33.89 -10.48 61.27
N LYS A 214 -34.18 -11.71 61.63
CA LYS A 214 -35.46 -12.06 62.25
C LYS A 214 -35.64 -11.23 63.54
N GLU A 215 -36.55 -10.29 63.49
CA GLU A 215 -37.07 -9.68 64.72
C GLU A 215 -38.42 -10.29 65.07
N GLU A 216 -38.53 -10.75 66.32
CA GLU A 216 -39.72 -11.23 66.99
C GLU A 216 -40.77 -10.13 67.14
N LYS A 217 -42.01 -10.54 66.97
CA LYS A 217 -43.18 -9.71 67.17
C LYS A 217 -43.32 -9.36 68.64
N GLU A 218 -43.52 -8.08 68.95
CA GLU A 218 -44.28 -7.64 70.18
C GLU A 218 -45.29 -6.59 69.75
N ASN A 219 -46.48 -6.71 70.32
CA ASN A 219 -47.75 -6.07 70.03
C ASN A 219 -48.00 -4.74 70.72
N VAL A 220 -48.75 -3.84 70.06
CA VAL A 220 -49.85 -2.94 70.54
C VAL A 220 -49.45 -1.61 71.14
N PRO A 221 -50.32 -0.53 71.15
CA PRO A 221 -51.40 -0.12 70.28
C PRO A 221 -51.36 1.35 69.74
N GLU A 222 -52.41 1.69 69.00
CA GLU A 222 -52.93 2.91 68.48
C GLU A 222 -52.81 4.20 69.25
N GLY A 223 -52.66 5.34 68.56
CA GLY A 223 -52.88 6.69 69.01
C GLY A 223 -52.75 7.73 67.93
N GLU A 224 -53.85 8.35 67.62
CA GLU A 224 -54.16 9.39 66.65
C GLU A 224 -53.26 10.61 66.63
N GLY A 225 -53.21 11.32 65.48
CA GLY A 225 -52.98 12.77 65.48
C GLY A 225 -52.13 13.32 64.35
N ASP A 226 -52.77 13.73 63.23
CA ASP A 226 -52.31 14.81 62.34
C ASP A 226 -52.44 16.18 63.08
N PRO A 227 -51.99 17.34 62.50
CA PRO A 227 -51.24 17.68 61.29
C PRO A 227 -50.16 18.78 61.42
N GLU A 228 -49.74 19.28 60.27
CA GLU A 228 -49.25 20.65 59.97
C GLU A 228 -47.77 20.85 59.56
N PHE A 229 -47.62 21.17 58.27
CA PHE A 229 -46.85 22.26 57.68
C PHE A 229 -45.77 23.00 58.50
N THR A 230 -44.55 23.02 57.94
CA THR A 230 -43.88 24.32 57.57
C THR A 230 -42.62 24.12 56.71
N THR A 231 -42.55 24.96 55.70
CA THR A 231 -41.46 25.32 54.80
C THR A 231 -40.27 25.92 55.53
N SER A 232 -39.04 25.65 55.19
CA SER A 232 -37.97 26.65 55.05
C SER A 232 -36.76 26.16 54.25
N GLN A 233 -36.21 27.10 53.54
CA GLN A 233 -35.16 27.03 52.49
C GLN A 233 -33.73 26.91 53.05
N PRO A 234 -32.70 26.95 52.19
CA PRO A 234 -31.46 26.16 52.29
C PRO A 234 -30.32 26.93 52.99
N GLN A 235 -29.38 26.21 53.54
CA GLN A 235 -28.10 26.76 54.01
C GLN A 235 -26.94 26.11 53.31
N GLU A 236 -26.09 26.99 52.72
CA GLU A 236 -24.75 26.71 52.19
C GLU A 236 -23.83 26.22 53.32
N VAL A 237 -22.93 25.26 52.98
CA VAL A 237 -21.80 24.92 53.84
C VAL A 237 -20.50 24.93 53.01
N GLU A 238 -19.65 25.89 53.40
CA GLU A 238 -18.26 26.07 52.92
C GLU A 238 -17.36 24.89 53.26
N PHE A 239 -16.50 24.56 52.26
CA PHE A 239 -15.39 23.63 52.42
C PHE A 239 -14.17 24.32 53.02
N ASN A 240 -13.71 23.88 54.21
CA ASN A 240 -12.43 24.28 54.79
C ASN A 240 -11.40 23.16 54.70
N LEU A 241 -10.33 23.39 53.90
CA LEU A 241 -9.15 22.55 53.78
C LEU A 241 -8.22 22.79 54.98
N LYS A 242 -7.98 21.78 55.82
CA LYS A 242 -6.81 21.74 56.72
C LYS A 242 -6.09 20.39 56.56
N ARG A 243 -4.86 20.47 56.10
CA ARG A 243 -3.84 19.41 56.13
C ARG A 243 -3.47 19.08 57.55
N THR A 244 -3.38 17.77 57.90
CA THR A 244 -2.63 17.31 59.06
C THR A 244 -1.90 16.00 58.70
N TYR A 245 -0.58 16.06 58.75
CA TYR A 245 0.32 14.90 58.77
C TYR A 245 0.15 14.11 60.06
N LYS A 246 0.14 12.75 59.97
CA LYS A 246 0.45 11.90 61.13
C LYS A 246 1.26 10.69 60.74
N GLN A 247 2.30 10.51 61.52
CA GLN A 247 3.38 9.53 61.47
C GLN A 247 2.93 8.07 61.60
N THR A 248 3.70 7.20 60.99
CA THR A 248 3.72 5.74 61.08
C THR A 248 4.32 5.26 62.42
N PRO A 249 3.86 4.15 62.99
CA PRO A 249 4.60 3.35 63.98
C PRO A 249 5.16 2.05 63.36
N PRO A 250 6.18 1.42 64.00
CA PRO A 250 7.03 0.39 63.40
C PRO A 250 6.48 -1.08 63.55
N PRO A 251 7.13 -2.07 62.89
CA PRO A 251 6.59 -3.39 62.66
C PRO A 251 6.85 -4.37 63.85
N ALA A 252 5.94 -5.31 64.05
CA ALA A 252 6.06 -6.44 64.99
C ALA A 252 6.12 -7.76 64.22
N PRO A 253 6.52 -8.89 64.87
CA PRO A 253 7.44 -9.84 64.29
C PRO A 253 6.81 -11.07 63.57
N VAL A 254 7.66 -11.69 62.79
CA VAL A 254 7.42 -12.89 61.96
C VAL A 254 7.05 -14.09 62.84
N MET A 255 6.02 -14.84 62.44
CA MET A 255 5.72 -16.22 62.88
C MET A 255 5.84 -17.13 61.68
N ASP A 256 6.76 -18.09 61.77
CA ASP A 256 6.90 -19.24 60.89
C ASP A 256 5.65 -20.11 60.88
N ILE A 257 5.13 -20.40 59.68
CA ILE A 257 4.22 -21.53 59.49
C ILE A 257 4.76 -22.32 58.32
N GLN A 258 5.22 -23.52 58.64
CA GLN A 258 5.51 -24.60 57.70
C GLN A 258 4.20 -24.98 56.99
N ALA A 259 4.23 -25.06 55.66
CA ALA A 259 3.18 -25.69 54.89
C ALA A 259 3.78 -26.95 54.18
N GLU A 260 3.17 -28.07 54.50
CA GLU A 260 3.37 -29.38 53.91
C GLU A 260 2.99 -29.36 52.41
N GLU A 261 3.82 -29.99 51.62
CA GLU A 261 3.53 -30.33 50.20
C GLU A 261 2.67 -31.59 50.12
N PRO A 262 1.73 -31.73 49.22
CA PRO A 262 1.22 -33.03 48.81
C PRO A 262 1.95 -33.53 47.58
N GLU A 263 2.51 -34.72 47.72
CA GLU A 263 3.01 -35.58 46.66
C GLU A 263 1.88 -36.03 45.74
N ASP A 264 2.08 -35.86 44.40
CA ASP A 264 1.39 -36.69 43.40
C ASP A 264 2.37 -37.14 42.32
N ASP A 265 2.57 -38.45 42.37
CA ASP A 265 3.32 -39.29 41.46
C ASP A 265 2.67 -39.41 40.10
N PHE A 266 3.40 -39.08 39.05
CA PHE A 266 3.25 -39.71 37.73
C PHE A 266 4.61 -39.89 37.04
N PRO A 267 4.92 -41.05 36.45
CA PRO A 267 6.26 -41.39 35.98
C PRO A 267 6.51 -40.87 34.56
N ILE A 268 7.61 -40.15 34.41
CA ILE A 268 8.18 -39.79 33.10
C ILE A 268 9.23 -40.83 32.71
N ASN A 269 8.94 -41.57 31.65
CA ASN A 269 9.90 -42.41 30.95
C ASN A 269 10.96 -41.59 30.24
N LYS A 270 12.20 -41.74 30.65
CA LYS A 270 13.40 -41.38 29.88
C LYS A 270 13.77 -42.51 28.96
N PRO A 271 14.20 -42.31 27.73
CA PRO A 271 15.01 -43.25 27.01
C PRO A 271 16.50 -42.96 27.27
N GLU A 272 17.19 -44.06 27.55
CA GLU A 272 18.61 -44.19 27.81
C GLU A 272 19.49 -43.83 26.61
N LYS A 273 20.66 -43.32 26.94
CA LYS A 273 21.80 -43.19 26.02
C LYS A 273 22.47 -44.55 25.85
N GLU A 274 22.65 -45.00 24.64
CA GLU A 274 23.71 -45.91 24.26
C GLU A 274 24.71 -45.22 23.34
N ASP A 275 25.95 -45.17 23.81
CA ASP A 275 27.15 -44.92 23.04
C ASP A 275 27.48 -46.13 22.20
N THR A 276 27.57 -45.96 20.90
CA THR A 276 28.44 -46.80 20.06
C THR A 276 28.97 -46.00 18.87
N SER A 277 30.27 -45.82 18.91
CA SER A 277 31.13 -45.41 17.81
C SER A 277 31.23 -46.50 16.76
N VAL A 278 30.88 -46.19 15.49
CA VAL A 278 31.50 -46.85 14.30
C VAL A 278 31.47 -45.85 13.15
N SER A 279 32.62 -45.64 12.57
CA SER A 279 32.92 -45.06 11.26
C SER A 279 32.18 -45.79 10.15
N ASP A 280 31.65 -45.12 9.16
CA ASP A 280 32.01 -45.27 7.75
C ASP A 280 31.09 -44.52 6.80
N GLU A 281 31.76 -43.99 5.82
CA GLU A 281 31.41 -43.52 4.49
C GLU A 281 29.99 -43.91 3.97
N SER A 282 29.27 -42.93 3.47
CA SER A 282 28.32 -43.15 2.38
C SER A 282 28.22 -41.91 1.48
N GLU A 283 28.69 -42.18 0.30
CA GLU A 283 28.69 -41.40 -0.91
C GLU A 283 27.34 -40.75 -1.23
N GLY A 284 27.38 -39.45 -1.50
CA GLY A 284 26.31 -38.73 -2.13
C GLY A 284 26.29 -38.99 -3.65
N VAL A 285 25.22 -39.56 -4.14
CA VAL A 285 25.00 -39.76 -5.57
C VAL A 285 24.56 -38.41 -6.18
N THR A 286 25.49 -37.76 -6.85
CA THR A 286 25.21 -36.66 -7.79
C THR A 286 25.07 -37.28 -9.19
N MET A 287 23.88 -37.21 -9.77
CA MET A 287 23.70 -37.56 -11.18
C MET A 287 24.23 -36.41 -12.06
N VAL A 288 25.36 -36.64 -12.68
CA VAL A 288 25.88 -35.84 -13.81
C VAL A 288 25.53 -36.56 -15.08
N PHE A 289 24.74 -35.91 -15.94
CA PHE A 289 24.56 -36.36 -17.34
C PHE A 289 25.63 -35.73 -18.23
N GLU A 290 26.62 -36.52 -18.64
CA GLU A 290 27.47 -36.19 -19.79
C GLU A 290 26.96 -36.92 -21.05
N PRO A 291 26.88 -36.24 -22.22
CA PRO A 291 26.56 -36.94 -23.47
C PRO A 291 27.83 -37.47 -24.10
N THR A 292 27.95 -38.80 -24.18
CA THR A 292 28.99 -39.48 -24.93
C THR A 292 28.60 -39.55 -26.40
N VAL A 293 29.38 -38.91 -27.25
CA VAL A 293 29.36 -39.12 -28.71
C VAL A 293 30.20 -40.37 -29.06
N SER A 294 29.60 -41.34 -29.69
CA SER A 294 30.31 -42.37 -30.40
C SER A 294 29.67 -42.68 -31.75
N ASN A 295 30.41 -42.43 -32.83
CA ASN A 295 30.11 -42.87 -34.21
C ASN A 295 30.17 -44.36 -34.33
N PRO A 296 29.31 -44.97 -35.14
CA PRO A 296 29.50 -46.35 -35.62
C PRO A 296 29.84 -46.39 -37.09
N ALA A 297 30.70 -47.30 -37.46
CA ALA A 297 30.92 -47.80 -38.85
C ALA A 297 30.04 -49.05 -39.13
N PRO A 298 29.87 -49.47 -40.39
CA PRO A 298 28.64 -49.98 -40.95
C PRO A 298 28.59 -51.51 -40.97
N ILE A 299 27.41 -52.08 -41.24
CA ILE A 299 27.32 -53.38 -42.06
C ILE A 299 25.86 -53.91 -42.16
N VAL A 300 25.43 -54.06 -43.41
CA VAL A 300 24.67 -55.16 -44.08
C VAL A 300 23.15 -55.33 -43.79
N GLN A 301 22.44 -55.33 -44.88
CA GLN A 301 21.07 -55.65 -45.20
C GLN A 301 20.62 -57.03 -44.68
N GLU A 302 19.35 -57.09 -44.30
CA GLU A 302 18.46 -58.17 -44.73
C GLU A 302 16.99 -57.70 -44.66
N ASP A 303 16.29 -58.01 -45.73
CA ASP A 303 14.89 -57.81 -46.05
C ASP A 303 13.94 -58.42 -44.99
N SER A 304 12.92 -57.75 -44.60
CA SER A 304 11.56 -58.28 -44.47
C SER A 304 10.54 -57.15 -44.34
N LEU A 305 9.50 -57.29 -45.07
CA LEU A 305 8.35 -56.54 -45.33
C LEU A 305 7.51 -56.19 -44.06
N GLU A 306 6.85 -55.00 -44.21
CA GLU A 306 5.48 -54.68 -43.76
C GLU A 306 5.22 -53.84 -42.51
N GLU A 307 4.46 -52.93 -42.81
CA GLU A 307 3.43 -52.14 -42.16
C GLU A 307 3.79 -50.69 -41.88
N ALA A 308 3.24 -49.82 -42.76
CA ALA A 308 3.28 -48.38 -42.63
C ALA A 308 2.43 -47.88 -41.47
N GLU A 309 3.05 -47.47 -40.41
CA GLU A 309 2.43 -46.55 -39.45
C GLU A 309 2.51 -45.11 -39.98
N PRO A 310 1.50 -44.26 -39.73
CA PRO A 310 1.50 -42.89 -40.24
C PRO A 310 2.68 -42.10 -39.66
N GLY A 311 3.56 -41.63 -40.53
CA GLY A 311 4.74 -40.86 -40.19
C GLY A 311 4.36 -39.57 -39.43
N PHE A 312 4.82 -39.45 -38.21
CA PHE A 312 4.81 -38.20 -37.42
C PHE A 312 5.99 -37.36 -37.90
N GLU A 313 5.77 -36.46 -38.87
CA GLU A 313 6.74 -35.43 -39.25
C GLU A 313 6.76 -34.35 -38.14
N VAL A 314 7.82 -34.34 -37.35
CA VAL A 314 8.16 -33.21 -36.50
C VAL A 314 8.83 -32.15 -37.39
N GLU A 315 8.06 -31.17 -37.82
CA GLU A 315 8.68 -29.96 -38.37
C GLU A 315 9.47 -29.29 -37.22
N PRO A 316 10.82 -29.14 -37.37
CA PRO A 316 11.56 -28.34 -36.42
C PRO A 316 11.02 -26.93 -36.43
N ALA A 317 10.63 -26.39 -35.24
CA ALA A 317 10.26 -25.00 -35.11
C ALA A 317 11.33 -24.16 -35.81
N ALA A 318 10.91 -23.26 -36.72
CA ALA A 318 11.80 -22.40 -37.48
C ALA A 318 12.80 -21.78 -36.51
N SER A 319 14.07 -22.16 -36.64
CA SER A 319 15.14 -21.45 -35.96
C SER A 319 15.13 -20.04 -36.50
N GLU A 320 14.93 -19.04 -35.65
CA GLU A 320 15.12 -17.66 -36.05
C GLU A 320 16.51 -17.58 -36.68
N GLU A 321 16.54 -17.18 -37.93
CA GLU A 321 17.79 -16.92 -38.62
C GLU A 321 18.53 -15.83 -37.85
N GLU A 322 19.62 -16.20 -37.17
CA GLU A 322 20.53 -15.22 -36.60
C GLU A 322 20.96 -14.31 -37.76
N TYR A 323 20.72 -13.00 -37.59
CA TYR A 323 21.12 -11.99 -38.57
C TYR A 323 22.62 -12.15 -38.89
N GLN A 324 22.93 -12.76 -40.04
CA GLN A 324 24.27 -12.91 -40.61
C GLN A 324 24.58 -11.76 -41.55
N GLY A 325 24.32 -10.53 -41.12
CA GLY A 325 24.77 -9.34 -41.83
C GLY A 325 26.30 -9.14 -41.69
N PRO A 326 26.92 -8.23 -42.48
CA PRO A 326 28.34 -7.89 -42.31
C PRO A 326 28.60 -7.54 -40.84
N GLU A 327 29.75 -7.93 -40.31
CA GLU A 327 30.15 -7.60 -38.91
C GLU A 327 30.17 -6.09 -38.76
N LEU A 328 29.06 -5.52 -38.30
CA LEU A 328 28.92 -4.11 -38.00
C LEU A 328 29.55 -3.88 -36.62
N GLU A 329 30.27 -2.76 -36.49
CA GLU A 329 30.75 -2.33 -35.18
C GLU A 329 29.60 -2.34 -34.16
N PRO A 330 29.84 -2.72 -32.89
CA PRO A 330 28.84 -2.67 -31.82
C PRO A 330 28.14 -1.31 -31.79
N TYR A 331 26.85 -1.31 -31.55
CA TYR A 331 26.09 -0.08 -31.41
C TYR A 331 26.57 0.69 -30.17
N ASN A 332 26.99 1.93 -30.37
CA ASN A 332 27.33 2.82 -29.27
C ASN A 332 26.12 3.71 -28.89
N PRO A 333 25.44 3.49 -27.76
CA PRO A 333 24.28 4.30 -27.36
C PRO A 333 24.65 5.76 -27.02
N THR A 334 25.93 6.05 -26.74
CA THR A 334 26.39 7.39 -26.38
C THR A 334 26.84 8.22 -27.56
N LYS A 335 26.78 7.67 -28.78
CA LYS A 335 27.32 8.30 -30.02
C LYS A 335 26.70 9.69 -30.30
N ASP A 336 25.41 9.88 -30.01
CA ASP A 336 24.72 11.15 -30.24
C ASP A 336 25.23 12.28 -29.35
N LEU A 337 25.76 11.92 -28.17
CA LEU A 337 26.35 12.82 -27.18
C LEU A 337 27.75 12.38 -26.78
N GLU A 338 28.61 12.04 -27.75
CA GLU A 338 29.96 11.52 -27.53
C GLU A 338 30.84 12.45 -26.70
N ASN A 339 30.62 13.77 -26.81
CA ASN A 339 31.35 14.81 -26.12
C ASN A 339 30.80 15.12 -24.70
N TYR A 340 29.77 14.41 -24.25
CA TYR A 340 29.21 14.62 -22.92
C TYR A 340 30.21 14.28 -21.82
N ARG A 341 30.38 15.19 -20.88
CA ARG A 341 31.25 15.04 -19.72
C ARG A 341 30.42 14.96 -18.45
N PHE A 342 30.73 13.96 -17.63
CA PHE A 342 30.11 13.83 -16.31
C PHE A 342 30.44 15.04 -15.43
N PRO A 343 29.56 15.45 -14.53
CA PRO A 343 29.84 16.50 -13.56
C PRO A 343 31.09 16.16 -12.74
N THR A 344 31.95 17.14 -12.50
CA THR A 344 33.15 16.98 -11.69
C THR A 344 32.82 17.10 -10.20
N ILE A 345 33.61 16.45 -9.34
CA ILE A 345 33.39 16.45 -7.89
C ILE A 345 33.59 17.87 -7.30
N ASP A 346 34.35 18.71 -7.98
CA ASP A 346 34.65 20.10 -7.54
C ASP A 346 33.42 21.04 -7.58
N LEU A 347 32.34 20.62 -8.25
CA LEU A 347 31.04 21.33 -8.24
C LEU A 347 30.31 21.23 -6.88
N MET A 348 30.76 20.33 -6.01
CA MET A 348 30.23 20.15 -4.67
C MET A 348 31.09 20.87 -3.62
N LYS A 349 30.44 21.34 -2.56
CA LYS A 349 31.10 22.01 -1.44
C LYS A 349 31.97 21.06 -0.65
N HIS A 350 33.19 21.53 -0.35
CA HIS A 350 34.06 20.88 0.59
C HIS A 350 33.78 21.42 2.01
N PHE A 351 33.63 20.52 2.98
CA PHE A 351 33.51 20.91 4.39
C PHE A 351 34.77 20.50 5.12
N GLU A 352 35.44 21.45 5.77
CA GLU A 352 36.70 21.24 6.49
C GLU A 352 36.64 20.26 7.68
N ASN A 353 35.38 19.78 8.02
CA ASN A 353 35.15 18.92 9.19
C ASN A 353 35.17 17.42 8.88
N ASP A 354 35.75 16.97 7.77
CA ASP A 354 35.78 15.54 7.38
C ASP A 354 36.81 14.71 8.21
N ASP A 355 37.65 15.33 9.01
CA ASP A 355 38.62 14.64 9.87
C ASP A 355 37.96 14.07 11.14
N PRO A 356 38.21 12.79 11.48
CA PRO A 356 37.61 12.12 12.62
C PRO A 356 38.31 12.48 13.95
N THR A 357 38.25 13.72 14.37
CA THR A 357 38.69 14.07 15.74
C THR A 357 37.65 13.54 16.73
N ILE A 358 38.04 12.54 17.52
CA ILE A 358 37.22 11.93 18.56
C ILE A 358 37.41 12.73 19.85
N ASP A 359 36.33 13.28 20.40
CA ASP A 359 36.34 13.87 21.73
C ASP A 359 36.26 12.74 22.78
N MET A 360 37.43 12.36 23.31
CA MET A 360 37.56 11.29 24.30
C MET A 360 36.91 11.64 25.64
N ASP A 361 36.89 12.93 25.99
CA ASP A 361 36.29 13.39 27.25
C ASP A 361 34.75 13.23 27.19
N GLU A 362 34.13 13.60 26.07
CA GLU A 362 32.70 13.35 25.83
C GLU A 362 32.37 11.85 25.89
N GLN A 363 33.19 11.01 25.23
CA GLN A 363 32.96 9.58 25.19
C GLN A 363 33.03 8.92 26.57
N ASN A 364 34.03 9.32 27.38
CA ASN A 364 34.21 8.81 28.75
C ASN A 364 33.07 9.29 29.67
N ALA A 365 32.68 10.56 29.58
CA ALA A 365 31.56 11.08 30.35
C ALA A 365 30.24 10.38 30.02
N ASN A 366 29.94 10.14 28.75
CA ASN A 366 28.73 9.42 28.30
C ASN A 366 28.75 7.95 28.74
N LYS A 367 29.89 7.26 28.61
CA LYS A 367 30.09 5.90 29.12
C LYS A 367 29.77 5.80 30.62
N ASP A 368 30.34 6.69 31.42
CA ASP A 368 30.16 6.68 32.88
C ASP A 368 28.71 6.97 33.28
N ARG A 369 28.02 7.88 32.56
CA ARG A 369 26.60 8.16 32.77
C ARG A 369 25.75 6.94 32.44
N ILE A 370 25.99 6.26 31.28
CA ILE A 370 25.24 5.05 30.90
C ILE A 370 25.41 3.96 31.94
N ILE A 371 26.65 3.68 32.39
CA ILE A 371 26.96 2.67 33.40
C ILE A 371 26.26 3.01 34.73
N ASN A 372 26.38 4.23 35.19
CA ASN A 372 25.78 4.67 36.47
C ASN A 372 24.26 4.62 36.42
N THR A 373 23.65 5.00 35.29
CA THR A 373 22.19 4.94 35.13
C THR A 373 21.71 3.49 35.16
N LEU A 374 22.34 2.60 34.39
CA LEU A 374 21.93 1.17 34.37
C LEU A 374 22.16 0.50 35.73
N ARG A 375 23.27 0.82 36.43
CA ARG A 375 23.55 0.33 37.78
C ARG A 375 22.52 0.80 38.78
N SER A 376 22.03 2.04 38.70
CA SER A 376 20.99 2.56 39.61
C SER A 376 19.67 1.80 39.49
N PHE A 377 19.40 1.20 38.35
CA PHE A 377 18.26 0.31 38.11
C PHE A 377 18.58 -1.19 38.32
N GLY A 378 19.74 -1.50 38.94
CA GLY A 378 20.16 -2.88 39.25
C GLY A 378 20.47 -3.68 37.98
N ILE A 379 21.13 -3.06 37.02
CA ILE A 379 21.64 -3.71 35.79
C ILE A 379 23.14 -3.52 35.76
N GLU A 380 23.90 -4.60 35.98
CA GLU A 380 25.35 -4.61 35.83
C GLU A 380 25.75 -4.92 34.39
N ILE A 381 26.84 -4.30 33.95
CA ILE A 381 27.39 -4.41 32.57
C ILE A 381 28.76 -5.06 32.65
N SER A 382 28.99 -6.11 31.86
CA SER A 382 30.29 -6.77 31.74
C SER A 382 31.25 -5.97 30.87
N THR A 383 30.80 -5.49 29.70
CA THR A 383 31.65 -4.72 28.77
C THR A 383 30.88 -3.62 28.08
N ILE A 384 31.58 -2.53 27.76
CA ILE A 384 31.04 -1.44 26.94
C ILE A 384 32.10 -1.04 25.90
N LYS A 385 31.69 -0.91 24.65
CA LYS A 385 32.50 -0.49 23.51
C LYS A 385 31.81 0.66 22.82
N ALA A 386 32.50 1.73 22.51
CA ALA A 386 31.99 2.88 21.78
C ALA A 386 32.50 2.88 20.33
N THR A 387 31.57 3.09 19.37
CA THR A 387 31.90 3.33 17.96
C THR A 387 31.35 4.70 17.59
N VAL A 388 32.27 5.63 17.32
CA VAL A 388 31.93 7.04 17.04
C VAL A 388 31.60 7.19 15.55
N GLY A 389 30.34 7.59 15.26
CA GLY A 389 29.89 7.91 13.92
C GLY A 389 29.82 9.43 13.68
N PRO A 390 29.37 9.86 12.49
CA PRO A 390 29.34 11.29 12.15
C PRO A 390 28.34 12.09 13.00
N THR A 391 27.20 11.54 13.34
CA THR A 391 26.15 12.23 14.08
C THR A 391 25.77 11.56 15.38
N VAL A 392 26.02 10.25 15.50
CA VAL A 392 25.73 9.45 16.70
C VAL A 392 26.91 8.56 17.05
N THR A 393 27.07 8.28 18.34
CA THR A 393 27.96 7.25 18.84
C THR A 393 27.17 6.03 19.28
N LEU A 394 27.58 4.85 18.81
CA LEU A 394 27.00 3.57 19.21
C LEU A 394 27.79 3.00 20.41
N TYR A 395 27.14 2.90 21.58
CA TYR A 395 27.65 2.18 22.73
C TYR A 395 27.12 0.74 22.72
N GLU A 396 28.02 -0.21 22.41
CA GLU A 396 27.71 -1.65 22.47
C GLU A 396 27.96 -2.14 23.90
N ILE A 397 26.91 -2.59 24.58
CA ILE A 397 26.99 -3.08 25.95
C ILE A 397 26.69 -4.58 26.02
N THR A 398 27.41 -5.31 26.89
CA THR A 398 27.09 -6.69 27.24
C THR A 398 26.59 -6.68 28.68
N PRO A 399 25.31 -6.95 28.94
CA PRO A 399 24.79 -7.06 30.29
C PRO A 399 25.26 -8.37 30.93
N GLU A 400 25.30 -8.42 32.27
CA GLU A 400 25.57 -9.66 32.99
C GLU A 400 24.47 -10.70 32.79
N GLN A 401 24.78 -11.96 33.10
CA GLN A 401 23.85 -13.08 32.95
C GLN A 401 22.59 -12.86 33.83
N GLY A 402 21.42 -13.16 33.25
CA GLY A 402 20.13 -13.05 33.94
C GLY A 402 19.40 -11.72 33.75
N VAL A 403 20.02 -10.73 33.12
CA VAL A 403 19.36 -9.43 32.81
C VAL A 403 18.41 -9.58 31.60
N ARG A 404 17.15 -9.26 31.82
CA ARG A 404 16.16 -9.27 30.73
C ARG A 404 16.35 -8.07 29.81
N ILE A 405 16.44 -8.30 28.51
CA ILE A 405 16.59 -7.27 27.47
C ILE A 405 15.48 -6.22 27.54
N SER A 406 14.22 -6.65 27.80
CA SER A 406 13.08 -5.75 27.95
C SER A 406 13.25 -4.70 29.05
N LYS A 407 13.98 -5.03 30.13
CA LYS A 407 14.27 -4.10 31.22
C LYS A 407 15.16 -2.95 30.74
N ILE A 408 16.20 -3.26 29.97
CA ILE A 408 17.11 -2.25 29.39
C ILE A 408 16.38 -1.38 28.38
N ARG A 409 15.56 -2.00 27.50
CA ARG A 409 14.76 -1.27 26.49
C ARG A 409 13.75 -0.30 27.16
N GLY A 410 13.20 -0.67 28.33
CA GLY A 410 12.30 0.19 29.08
C GLY A 410 12.96 1.42 29.72
N LEU A 411 14.28 1.48 29.82
CA LEU A 411 15.05 2.58 30.37
C LEU A 411 15.54 3.59 29.33
N GLU A 412 15.01 3.54 28.12
CA GLU A 412 15.42 4.42 27.00
C GLU A 412 15.28 5.89 27.38
N ASP A 413 14.16 6.30 27.95
CA ASP A 413 13.90 7.68 28.36
C ASP A 413 14.74 8.11 29.59
N ASP A 414 14.99 7.19 30.54
CA ASP A 414 15.83 7.46 31.72
C ASP A 414 17.29 7.67 31.34
N ILE A 415 17.80 6.86 30.39
CA ILE A 415 19.16 7.01 29.88
C ILE A 415 19.29 8.32 29.07
N ALA A 416 18.28 8.65 28.24
CA ALA A 416 18.26 9.90 27.48
C ALA A 416 18.29 11.12 28.42
N LEU A 417 17.52 11.09 29.51
CA LEU A 417 17.52 12.16 30.52
C LEU A 417 18.88 12.29 31.21
N SER A 418 19.50 11.17 31.60
CA SER A 418 20.83 11.16 32.23
C SER A 418 21.90 11.73 31.33
N LEU A 419 21.84 11.46 30.03
CA LEU A 419 22.76 11.95 29.03
C LEU A 419 22.46 13.40 28.58
N SER A 420 21.31 13.95 28.98
CA SER A 420 20.78 15.24 28.48
C SER A 420 20.69 15.27 26.96
N ALA A 421 20.28 14.14 26.37
CA ALA A 421 20.18 13.96 24.92
C ALA A 421 18.71 14.12 24.46
N ASP A 422 18.50 14.76 23.30
CA ASP A 422 17.15 14.98 22.72
C ASP A 422 16.43 13.67 22.30
N GLY A 423 17.12 12.55 22.35
CA GLY A 423 16.60 11.23 22.09
C GLY A 423 17.76 10.25 21.91
N ILE A 424 17.61 9.06 22.43
CA ILE A 424 18.48 7.92 22.18
C ILE A 424 17.69 6.83 21.49
N ARG A 425 18.36 5.85 20.92
CA ARG A 425 17.72 4.66 20.37
C ARG A 425 18.41 3.41 20.85
N ILE A 426 17.66 2.45 21.39
CA ILE A 426 18.19 1.17 21.86
C ILE A 426 17.92 0.08 20.83
N ILE A 427 18.97 -0.58 20.37
CA ILE A 427 18.95 -1.75 19.49
C ILE A 427 19.24 -2.98 20.35
N ALA A 428 18.23 -3.79 20.59
CA ALA A 428 18.38 -4.91 21.52
C ALA A 428 17.62 -6.15 21.03
N PRO A 429 18.34 -7.21 20.66
CA PRO A 429 19.79 -7.30 20.49
C PRO A 429 20.29 -6.66 19.18
N ILE A 430 21.61 -6.42 19.08
CA ILE A 430 22.24 -6.10 17.79
C ILE A 430 22.26 -7.37 16.94
N PRO A 431 21.76 -7.34 15.70
CA PRO A 431 21.77 -8.50 14.83
C PRO A 431 23.18 -9.10 14.67
N GLY A 432 23.31 -10.40 14.92
CA GLY A 432 24.58 -11.14 14.77
C GLY A 432 25.63 -10.95 15.88
N LYS A 433 25.41 -10.08 16.90
CA LYS A 433 26.42 -9.83 17.94
C LYS A 433 26.03 -10.27 19.36
N GLY A 434 24.76 -10.48 19.63
CA GLY A 434 24.29 -10.82 21.01
C GLY A 434 24.47 -9.70 22.04
N THR A 435 24.90 -8.51 21.65
CA THR A 435 25.07 -7.31 22.46
C THR A 435 23.89 -6.35 22.29
N ILE A 436 23.79 -5.37 23.17
CA ILE A 436 22.78 -4.32 23.11
C ILE A 436 23.48 -3.01 22.68
N GLY A 437 22.94 -2.36 21.67
CA GLY A 437 23.40 -1.07 21.20
C GLY A 437 22.58 0.09 21.77
N ILE A 438 23.27 1.11 22.25
CA ILE A 438 22.68 2.39 22.66
C ILE A 438 23.26 3.46 21.74
N GLU A 439 22.42 4.02 20.86
CA GLU A 439 22.82 5.10 19.96
C GLU A 439 22.57 6.44 20.65
N VAL A 440 23.63 7.18 20.88
CA VAL A 440 23.60 8.49 21.56
C VAL A 440 24.01 9.59 20.58
N PRO A 441 23.25 10.68 20.44
CA PRO A 441 23.63 11.83 19.63
C PRO A 441 24.94 12.43 20.10
N ASN A 442 25.83 12.75 19.15
CA ASN A 442 27.07 13.49 19.44
C ASN A 442 26.74 14.93 19.80
N LYS A 443 27.47 15.53 20.72
CA LYS A 443 27.30 16.94 21.10
C LYS A 443 27.56 17.88 19.92
N ASN A 444 28.54 17.55 19.10
CA ASN A 444 28.91 18.27 17.88
C ASN A 444 28.76 17.34 16.67
N PRO A 445 27.54 17.18 16.10
CA PRO A 445 27.32 16.32 14.96
C PRO A 445 28.00 16.89 13.72
N LYS A 446 28.74 16.03 12.98
CA LYS A 446 29.43 16.38 11.75
C LYS A 446 28.51 16.26 10.54
N ILE A 447 28.67 17.19 9.59
CA ILE A 447 27.96 17.14 8.31
C ILE A 447 28.66 16.11 7.42
N VAL A 448 27.91 15.20 6.82
CA VAL A 448 28.40 14.28 5.78
C VAL A 448 28.28 15.01 4.44
N SER A 449 29.40 15.43 3.85
CA SER A 449 29.37 16.15 2.57
C SER A 449 29.01 15.24 1.39
N GLY A 450 28.27 15.77 0.39
CA GLY A 450 28.00 15.08 -0.88
C GLY A 450 29.31 14.72 -1.59
N GLN A 451 30.31 15.63 -1.55
CA GLN A 451 31.62 15.44 -2.12
C GLN A 451 32.32 14.19 -1.56
N SER A 452 32.35 14.03 -0.21
CA SER A 452 33.04 12.91 0.44
C SER A 452 32.43 11.54 0.11
N VAL A 453 31.12 11.53 -0.19
CA VAL A 453 30.38 10.28 -0.44
C VAL A 453 30.41 9.90 -1.92
N ILE A 454 30.16 10.85 -2.81
CA ILE A 454 30.23 10.64 -4.27
C ILE A 454 31.68 10.44 -4.71
N GLY A 455 32.64 11.18 -4.12
CA GLY A 455 34.09 11.01 -4.38
C GLY A 455 34.67 9.72 -3.82
N SER A 456 33.93 8.96 -3.02
CA SER A 456 34.44 7.73 -2.40
C SER A 456 34.79 6.66 -3.45
N LYS A 457 35.92 5.95 -3.20
CA LYS A 457 36.35 4.82 -4.04
C LYS A 457 35.24 3.79 -4.22
N LYS A 458 34.45 3.49 -3.16
CA LYS A 458 33.34 2.54 -3.18
C LYS A 458 32.27 2.91 -4.20
N PHE A 459 31.95 4.21 -4.34
CA PHE A 459 30.97 4.69 -5.31
C PHE A 459 31.59 4.76 -6.72
N GLN A 460 32.80 5.28 -6.86
CA GLN A 460 33.45 5.46 -8.15
C GLN A 460 33.75 4.13 -8.88
N GLU A 461 34.13 3.09 -8.14
CA GLU A 461 34.42 1.76 -8.67
C GLU A 461 33.21 0.81 -8.70
N SER A 462 32.02 1.32 -8.34
CA SER A 462 30.82 0.51 -8.27
C SER A 462 30.39 -0.03 -9.64
N LYS A 463 30.08 -1.33 -9.69
CA LYS A 463 29.56 -2.05 -10.85
C LYS A 463 28.03 -2.14 -10.87
N TYR A 464 27.33 -1.38 -10.03
CA TYR A 464 25.87 -1.35 -10.00
C TYR A 464 25.33 -0.70 -11.27
N ASP A 465 24.17 -1.21 -11.72
CA ASP A 465 23.53 -0.63 -12.91
C ASP A 465 22.97 0.77 -12.63
N LEU A 466 22.32 0.97 -11.48
CA LEU A 466 21.83 2.29 -11.02
C LEU A 466 22.26 2.54 -9.56
N PRO A 467 23.55 2.93 -9.35
CA PRO A 467 24.07 3.14 -8.01
C PRO A 467 23.52 4.42 -7.38
N ILE A 468 22.92 4.26 -6.20
CA ILE A 468 22.48 5.37 -5.35
C ILE A 468 23.31 5.36 -4.09
N VAL A 469 23.97 6.48 -3.79
CA VAL A 469 24.67 6.69 -2.54
C VAL A 469 23.89 7.63 -1.65
N LEU A 470 23.56 7.17 -0.43
CA LEU A 470 22.73 7.94 0.48
C LEU A 470 23.51 8.74 1.52
N GLY A 471 24.68 8.28 1.93
CA GLY A 471 25.44 8.91 3.00
C GLY A 471 26.40 7.97 3.70
N LYS A 472 26.59 8.14 5.01
CA LYS A 472 27.47 7.31 5.85
C LYS A 472 26.71 6.62 6.97
N THR A 473 27.08 5.39 7.27
CA THR A 473 26.58 4.62 8.43
C THR A 473 27.15 5.13 9.75
N ILE A 474 26.70 4.57 10.86
CA ILE A 474 27.29 4.84 12.20
C ILE A 474 28.76 4.45 12.25
N THR A 475 29.19 3.44 11.49
CA THR A 475 30.59 3.03 11.39
C THR A 475 31.43 3.91 10.45
N ASN A 476 30.87 5.03 9.99
CA ASN A 476 31.48 5.97 9.04
C ASN A 476 31.73 5.37 7.63
N GLU A 477 31.12 4.24 7.31
CA GLU A 477 31.19 3.62 6.00
C GLU A 477 30.19 4.25 5.03
N VAL A 478 30.60 4.42 3.77
CA VAL A 478 29.68 4.91 2.72
C VAL A 478 28.60 3.87 2.46
N PHE A 479 27.35 4.31 2.60
CA PHE A 479 26.16 3.49 2.34
C PHE A 479 25.63 3.77 0.95
N MET A 480 25.53 2.71 0.15
CA MET A 480 25.00 2.76 -1.21
C MET A 480 24.24 1.50 -1.56
N PHE A 481 23.31 1.61 -2.48
CA PHE A 481 22.52 0.48 -2.99
C PHE A 481 22.29 0.60 -4.50
N ASP A 482 21.86 -0.51 -5.11
CA ASP A 482 21.52 -0.58 -6.53
C ASP A 482 20.00 -0.49 -6.70
N LEU A 483 19.51 0.55 -7.40
CA LEU A 483 18.08 0.73 -7.65
C LEU A 483 17.51 -0.41 -8.52
N CYS A 484 18.28 -1.04 -9.39
CA CYS A 484 17.83 -2.19 -10.16
C CYS A 484 17.53 -3.41 -9.29
N LYS A 485 18.26 -3.59 -8.18
CA LYS A 485 17.99 -4.66 -7.21
C LYS A 485 16.82 -4.32 -6.29
N MET A 486 16.64 -3.03 -5.99
CA MET A 486 15.55 -2.48 -5.19
C MET A 486 14.71 -1.52 -6.04
N PRO A 487 13.84 -2.06 -6.90
CA PRO A 487 13.32 -1.33 -8.05
C PRO A 487 12.47 -0.10 -7.66
N HIS A 488 11.90 -0.10 -6.46
CA HIS A 488 11.02 0.96 -6.00
C HIS A 488 11.37 1.33 -4.57
N VAL A 489 11.41 2.62 -4.29
CA VAL A 489 11.81 3.19 -3.00
C VAL A 489 10.73 4.12 -2.46
N LEU A 490 10.31 3.88 -1.22
CA LEU A 490 9.45 4.79 -0.47
C LEU A 490 10.32 5.67 0.42
N VAL A 491 10.17 6.98 0.33
CA VAL A 491 10.86 7.97 1.17
C VAL A 491 9.82 8.73 2.00
N ALA A 492 9.96 8.73 3.32
CA ALA A 492 9.04 9.48 4.15
C ALA A 492 9.74 10.18 5.31
N GLY A 493 9.17 11.30 5.78
CA GLY A 493 9.72 12.06 6.90
C GLY A 493 8.98 13.38 7.12
N ALA A 494 9.06 13.93 8.32
CA ALA A 494 8.44 15.22 8.62
C ALA A 494 9.15 16.37 7.87
N THR A 495 8.45 17.49 7.72
CA THR A 495 8.98 18.70 7.05
C THR A 495 10.27 19.16 7.70
N GLY A 496 11.28 19.51 6.90
CA GLY A 496 12.58 20.00 7.37
C GLY A 496 13.52 18.94 7.96
N GLN A 497 13.17 17.63 7.89
CA GLN A 497 13.98 16.56 8.47
C GLN A 497 14.99 15.94 7.49
N GLY A 498 15.05 16.41 6.23
CA GLY A 498 16.04 15.99 5.25
C GLY A 498 15.50 15.23 4.03
N LYS A 499 14.17 15.12 3.87
CA LYS A 499 13.53 14.42 2.72
C LYS A 499 14.02 14.97 1.38
N SER A 500 13.98 16.28 1.17
CA SER A 500 14.41 16.94 -0.07
C SER A 500 15.91 16.76 -0.34
N VAL A 501 16.73 16.87 0.71
CA VAL A 501 18.17 16.59 0.64
C VAL A 501 18.43 15.13 0.23
N GLY A 502 17.64 14.18 0.78
CA GLY A 502 17.72 12.77 0.40
C GLY A 502 17.32 12.51 -1.05
N LEU A 503 16.29 13.18 -1.56
CA LEU A 503 15.90 13.10 -2.98
C LEU A 503 16.99 13.70 -3.89
N ASN A 504 17.57 14.84 -3.50
CA ASN A 504 18.70 15.41 -4.22
C ASN A 504 19.91 14.47 -4.22
N ALA A 505 20.23 13.82 -3.10
CA ALA A 505 21.31 12.83 -3.04
C ALA A 505 21.07 11.64 -3.99
N ILE A 506 19.82 11.17 -4.10
CA ILE A 506 19.43 10.10 -5.01
C ILE A 506 19.61 10.52 -6.48
N ILE A 507 19.02 11.66 -6.86
CA ILE A 507 19.06 12.15 -8.25
C ILE A 507 20.51 12.47 -8.65
N THR A 508 21.24 13.19 -7.78
CA THR A 508 22.64 13.57 -8.03
C THR A 508 23.53 12.33 -8.18
N SER A 509 23.34 11.29 -7.36
CA SER A 509 24.09 10.03 -7.50
C SER A 509 23.97 9.45 -8.92
N LEU A 510 22.77 9.48 -9.47
CA LEU A 510 22.51 8.96 -10.82
C LEU A 510 23.09 9.88 -11.91
N LEU A 511 23.02 11.20 -11.74
CA LEU A 511 23.61 12.18 -12.69
C LEU A 511 25.14 12.07 -12.77
N TYR A 512 25.82 11.71 -11.67
CA TYR A 512 27.27 11.50 -11.66
C TYR A 512 27.72 10.17 -12.25
N LYS A 513 26.78 9.21 -12.48
CA LYS A 513 27.17 7.86 -12.85
C LYS A 513 26.59 7.39 -14.19
N LYS A 514 25.52 8.02 -14.67
CA LYS A 514 24.81 7.60 -15.86
C LYS A 514 24.85 8.66 -16.96
N HIS A 515 25.07 8.16 -18.18
CA HIS A 515 25.00 8.99 -19.39
C HIS A 515 23.55 9.33 -19.73
N PRO A 516 23.24 10.52 -20.33
CA PRO A 516 21.89 10.86 -20.76
C PRO A 516 21.23 9.85 -21.70
N ALA A 517 22.03 9.10 -22.49
CA ALA A 517 21.53 8.02 -23.34
C ALA A 517 21.03 6.80 -22.56
N GLU A 518 21.55 6.58 -21.35
CA GLU A 518 21.26 5.39 -20.55
C GLU A 518 20.15 5.60 -19.50
N LEU A 519 19.84 6.85 -19.15
CA LEU A 519 18.93 7.19 -18.08
C LEU A 519 18.03 8.37 -18.44
N LYS A 520 16.74 8.24 -18.10
CA LYS A 520 15.76 9.32 -18.17
C LYS A 520 14.98 9.44 -16.86
N PHE A 521 14.64 10.67 -16.47
CA PHE A 521 13.82 10.97 -15.31
C PHE A 521 12.43 11.46 -15.69
N VAL A 522 11.42 11.01 -14.95
CA VAL A 522 10.08 11.60 -14.90
C VAL A 522 9.95 12.25 -13.54
N LEU A 523 9.97 13.57 -13.46
CA LEU A 523 9.93 14.31 -12.21
C LEU A 523 8.55 14.91 -11.98
N VAL A 524 7.94 14.56 -10.84
CA VAL A 524 6.60 15.00 -10.42
C VAL A 524 6.72 15.83 -9.15
N ASP A 525 6.34 17.09 -9.22
CA ASP A 525 6.39 18.05 -8.12
C ASP A 525 5.10 18.87 -8.03
N PRO A 526 4.06 18.37 -7.33
CA PRO A 526 2.79 19.09 -7.22
C PRO A 526 2.91 20.42 -6.48
N LYS A 527 3.99 20.65 -5.74
CA LYS A 527 4.23 21.89 -4.98
C LYS A 527 5.03 22.94 -5.72
N LYS A 528 5.65 22.60 -6.85
CA LYS A 528 6.48 23.49 -7.67
C LYS A 528 7.73 24.07 -6.95
N VAL A 529 8.28 23.35 -5.99
CA VAL A 529 9.36 23.88 -5.12
C VAL A 529 10.65 23.10 -5.26
N GLU A 530 10.59 21.76 -5.22
CA GLU A 530 11.76 20.91 -5.03
C GLU A 530 12.49 20.59 -6.33
N PHE A 531 11.74 20.33 -7.42
CA PHE A 531 12.32 19.83 -8.67
C PHE A 531 12.46 20.87 -9.78
N SER A 532 11.99 22.11 -9.59
CA SER A 532 12.09 23.19 -10.59
C SER A 532 13.54 23.42 -11.06
N ILE A 533 14.51 23.19 -10.18
CA ILE A 533 15.96 23.31 -10.43
C ILE A 533 16.46 22.34 -11.51
N TYR A 534 15.81 21.19 -11.71
CA TYR A 534 16.17 20.19 -12.72
C TYR A 534 15.59 20.50 -14.10
N SER A 535 14.73 21.52 -14.27
CA SER A 535 14.10 21.85 -15.55
C SER A 535 15.12 22.14 -16.66
N VAL A 536 16.27 22.71 -16.30
CA VAL A 536 17.34 23.10 -17.23
C VAL A 536 18.02 21.92 -17.92
N ILE A 537 17.91 20.69 -17.39
CA ILE A 537 18.47 19.47 -18.02
C ILE A 537 17.42 18.69 -18.83
N GLU A 538 16.36 19.36 -19.29
CA GLU A 538 15.26 18.77 -20.06
C GLU A 538 15.74 17.95 -21.23
N ASN A 539 16.57 18.52 -22.10
CA ASN A 539 17.07 17.88 -23.30
C ASN A 539 18.14 16.79 -23.08
N HIS A 540 18.56 16.60 -21.82
CA HIS A 540 19.55 15.58 -21.47
C HIS A 540 18.87 14.38 -20.78
N PHE A 541 18.20 14.64 -19.68
CA PHE A 541 17.76 13.58 -18.77
C PHE A 541 16.26 13.48 -18.57
N LEU A 542 15.43 14.45 -19.01
CA LEU A 542 14.02 14.41 -18.69
C LEU A 542 13.20 13.70 -19.75
N ALA A 543 12.18 12.99 -19.27
CA ALA A 543 11.13 12.37 -20.08
C ALA A 543 9.79 13.06 -19.77
N LYS A 544 9.05 13.43 -20.82
CA LYS A 544 7.76 14.12 -20.69
C LYS A 544 6.76 13.67 -21.74
N LEU A 545 5.52 14.11 -21.61
CA LEU A 545 4.48 13.94 -22.64
C LEU A 545 4.77 14.84 -23.86
N PRO A 546 4.35 14.45 -25.06
CA PRO A 546 4.57 15.21 -26.29
C PRO A 546 3.70 16.47 -26.42
N ASP A 547 2.89 16.81 -25.42
CA ASP A 547 1.91 17.91 -25.40
C ASP A 547 2.51 19.33 -25.27
N GLY A 548 3.85 19.46 -25.27
CA GLY A 548 4.54 20.74 -25.12
C GLY A 548 4.48 21.33 -23.69
N GLY A 549 4.07 20.54 -22.70
CA GLY A 549 3.99 20.96 -21.30
C GLY A 549 5.35 21.20 -20.64
N GLU A 550 5.32 21.68 -19.38
CA GLU A 550 6.51 21.91 -18.56
C GLU A 550 7.30 20.59 -18.36
N PRO A 551 8.65 20.66 -18.29
CA PRO A 551 9.49 19.46 -18.12
C PRO A 551 9.32 18.79 -16.74
N ILE A 552 8.91 19.56 -15.74
CA ILE A 552 8.54 19.08 -14.40
C ILE A 552 7.02 19.03 -14.31
N ILE A 553 6.46 17.90 -13.95
CA ILE A 553 5.01 17.69 -13.96
C ILE A 553 4.42 18.18 -12.64
N THR A 554 3.60 19.19 -12.71
CA THR A 554 3.05 19.89 -11.53
C THR A 554 1.53 19.75 -11.39
N ASP A 555 0.82 19.58 -12.50
CA ASP A 555 -0.62 19.41 -12.55
C ASP A 555 -1.04 17.94 -12.31
N VAL A 556 -2.02 17.73 -11.43
CA VAL A 556 -2.46 16.38 -11.02
C VAL A 556 -3.04 15.59 -12.20
N THR A 557 -3.77 16.25 -13.10
CA THR A 557 -4.34 15.58 -14.28
C THR A 557 -3.24 15.12 -15.22
N LYS A 558 -2.22 15.96 -15.43
CA LYS A 558 -1.03 15.59 -16.20
C LYS A 558 -0.20 14.51 -15.53
N VAL A 559 -0.15 14.45 -14.18
CA VAL A 559 0.48 13.35 -13.44
C VAL A 559 -0.21 12.03 -13.76
N VAL A 560 -1.55 11.99 -13.71
CA VAL A 560 -2.32 10.77 -14.05
C VAL A 560 -2.04 10.35 -15.49
N GLN A 561 -2.08 11.28 -16.45
CA GLN A 561 -1.77 11.00 -17.85
C GLN A 561 -0.35 10.47 -18.03
N THR A 562 0.64 11.09 -17.36
CA THR A 562 2.04 10.67 -17.44
C THR A 562 2.26 9.29 -16.84
N LEU A 563 1.66 8.98 -15.69
CA LEU A 563 1.78 7.65 -15.08
C LEU A 563 1.17 6.56 -15.96
N ASN A 564 0.03 6.84 -16.59
CA ASN A 564 -0.57 5.93 -17.55
C ASN A 564 0.29 5.80 -18.82
N SER A 565 0.88 6.88 -19.30
CA SER A 565 1.85 6.87 -20.40
C SER A 565 3.08 6.01 -20.08
N VAL A 566 3.59 6.09 -18.83
CA VAL A 566 4.67 5.20 -18.36
C VAL A 566 4.20 3.73 -18.34
N CYS A 567 2.93 3.45 -18.04
CA CYS A 567 2.38 2.09 -18.16
C CYS A 567 2.36 1.61 -19.62
N VAL A 568 2.01 2.48 -20.56
CA VAL A 568 2.05 2.15 -22.01
C VAL A 568 3.49 1.89 -22.47
N GLU A 569 4.45 2.72 -22.05
CA GLU A 569 5.88 2.49 -22.34
C GLU A 569 6.35 1.15 -21.73
N MET A 570 5.91 0.82 -20.51
CA MET A 570 6.19 -0.45 -19.86
C MET A 570 5.70 -1.64 -20.71
N ASP A 571 4.46 -1.59 -21.20
CA ASP A 571 3.86 -2.65 -22.00
C ASP A 571 4.58 -2.77 -23.35
N THR A 572 4.88 -1.65 -24.00
CA THR A 572 5.67 -1.62 -25.25
C THR A 572 7.05 -2.27 -25.06
N ARG A 573 7.71 -1.99 -23.93
CA ARG A 573 9.00 -2.62 -23.62
C ARG A 573 8.86 -4.12 -23.38
N TYR A 574 7.79 -4.59 -22.76
CA TYR A 574 7.53 -6.03 -22.62
C TYR A 574 7.35 -6.72 -23.95
N ASP A 575 6.66 -6.10 -24.91
CA ASP A 575 6.53 -6.64 -26.26
C ASP A 575 7.88 -6.74 -26.98
N LEU A 576 8.73 -5.73 -26.80
CA LEU A 576 10.10 -5.76 -27.34
C LEU A 576 10.97 -6.85 -26.66
N LEU A 577 10.86 -7.05 -25.34
CA LEU A 577 11.55 -8.14 -24.65
C LEU A 577 11.09 -9.51 -25.15
N LYS A 578 9.77 -9.67 -25.36
CA LYS A 578 9.17 -10.88 -25.89
C LYS A 578 9.66 -11.17 -27.30
N MET A 579 9.67 -10.17 -28.20
CA MET A 579 10.20 -10.32 -29.57
C MET A 579 11.70 -10.65 -29.58
N ALA A 580 12.46 -10.13 -28.62
CA ALA A 580 13.90 -10.39 -28.50
C ALA A 580 14.22 -11.70 -27.74
N HIS A 581 13.21 -12.43 -27.23
CA HIS A 581 13.36 -13.63 -26.41
C HIS A 581 14.34 -13.43 -25.22
N VAL A 582 14.15 -12.34 -24.46
CA VAL A 582 14.95 -12.02 -23.27
C VAL A 582 14.05 -11.71 -22.08
N ARG A 583 14.62 -11.81 -20.84
CA ARG A 583 13.86 -11.67 -19.61
C ARG A 583 13.93 -10.29 -18.99
N ASN A 584 14.92 -9.48 -19.35
CA ASN A 584 15.15 -8.18 -18.72
C ASN A 584 15.83 -7.21 -19.69
N ILE A 585 15.76 -5.91 -19.35
CA ILE A 585 16.32 -4.81 -20.15
C ILE A 585 17.84 -4.94 -20.34
N LYS A 586 18.58 -5.51 -19.39
CA LYS A 586 20.02 -5.64 -19.48
C LYS A 586 20.42 -6.61 -20.60
N GLU A 587 19.81 -7.80 -20.61
CA GLU A 587 20.00 -8.78 -21.69
C GLU A 587 19.55 -8.23 -23.05
N TYR A 588 18.45 -7.46 -23.05
CA TYR A 588 17.94 -6.82 -24.27
C TYR A 588 18.93 -5.79 -24.83
N ASN A 589 19.37 -4.86 -24.01
CA ASN A 589 20.32 -3.82 -24.41
C ASN A 589 21.68 -4.42 -24.83
N GLU A 590 22.13 -5.49 -24.17
CA GLU A 590 23.33 -6.23 -24.57
C GLU A 590 23.18 -6.86 -25.97
N LYS A 591 22.03 -7.52 -26.25
CA LYS A 591 21.73 -8.04 -27.59
C LYS A 591 21.66 -6.91 -28.65
N PHE A 592 21.05 -5.76 -28.27
CA PHE A 592 20.94 -4.61 -29.18
C PHE A 592 22.32 -3.97 -29.48
N ILE A 593 23.14 -3.77 -28.46
CA ILE A 593 24.51 -3.26 -28.60
C ILE A 593 25.32 -4.17 -29.51
N ASN A 594 25.20 -5.49 -29.35
CA ASN A 594 25.88 -6.50 -30.17
C ASN A 594 25.26 -6.69 -31.59
N ARG A 595 24.32 -5.81 -32.01
CA ARG A 595 23.66 -5.83 -33.32
C ARG A 595 22.87 -7.14 -33.59
N ARG A 596 22.42 -7.87 -32.58
CA ARG A 596 21.64 -9.09 -32.73
C ARG A 596 20.12 -8.85 -32.83
N LEU A 597 19.68 -7.58 -32.80
CA LEU A 597 18.28 -7.19 -32.93
C LEU A 597 18.13 -6.24 -34.13
N ASN A 598 17.11 -6.48 -34.96
CA ASN A 598 16.89 -5.69 -36.18
C ASN A 598 16.06 -4.42 -35.86
N PRO A 599 16.60 -3.19 -36.04
CA PRO A 599 15.87 -1.94 -35.85
C PRO A 599 14.61 -1.79 -36.71
N GLU A 600 14.58 -2.39 -37.92
CA GLU A 600 13.41 -2.33 -38.82
C GLU A 600 12.18 -3.04 -38.22
N LYS A 601 12.40 -4.01 -37.32
CA LYS A 601 11.33 -4.68 -36.53
C LYS A 601 10.91 -3.86 -35.34
N GLY A 602 11.33 -2.61 -35.19
CA GLY A 602 10.98 -1.70 -34.10
C GLY A 602 11.89 -1.80 -32.87
N HIS A 603 12.96 -2.61 -32.93
CA HIS A 603 13.91 -2.66 -31.82
C HIS A 603 14.71 -1.36 -31.70
N LYS A 604 14.84 -0.86 -30.49
CA LYS A 604 15.58 0.35 -30.12
C LYS A 604 16.32 0.15 -28.81
N PHE A 605 17.40 0.89 -28.60
CA PHE A 605 18.05 0.92 -27.28
C PHE A 605 17.08 1.49 -26.23
N MET A 606 16.99 0.84 -25.08
CA MET A 606 16.09 1.23 -24.00
C MET A 606 16.87 1.88 -22.86
N PRO A 607 16.74 3.20 -22.63
CA PRO A 607 17.27 3.82 -21.41
C PRO A 607 16.48 3.36 -20.19
N TYR A 608 17.11 3.35 -19.01
CA TYR A 608 16.40 3.25 -17.74
C TYR A 608 15.51 4.48 -17.56
N ILE A 609 14.34 4.30 -16.95
CA ILE A 609 13.44 5.40 -16.58
C ILE A 609 13.27 5.39 -15.08
N VAL A 610 13.52 6.53 -14.42
CA VAL A 610 13.32 6.71 -12.99
C VAL A 610 12.25 7.77 -12.77
N VAL A 611 11.09 7.33 -12.27
CA VAL A 611 9.99 8.22 -11.89
C VAL A 611 10.21 8.66 -10.45
N VAL A 612 10.27 9.97 -10.20
CA VAL A 612 10.45 10.52 -8.84
C VAL A 612 9.26 11.44 -8.52
N ILE A 613 8.58 11.14 -7.42
CA ILE A 613 7.43 11.91 -6.93
C ILE A 613 7.81 12.52 -5.60
N ASP A 614 7.82 13.88 -5.50
CA ASP A 614 8.19 14.58 -4.28
C ASP A 614 7.15 14.44 -3.16
N GLU A 615 5.87 14.63 -3.47
CA GLU A 615 4.80 14.53 -2.47
C GLU A 615 3.64 13.67 -2.97
N PHE A 616 3.75 12.38 -2.73
CA PHE A 616 2.74 11.40 -3.10
C PHE A 616 1.42 11.61 -2.34
N GLY A 617 1.51 12.12 -1.11
CA GLY A 617 0.34 12.37 -0.27
C GLY A 617 -0.65 13.36 -0.91
N ASP A 618 -0.15 14.42 -1.54
CA ASP A 618 -1.01 15.42 -2.15
C ASP A 618 -1.71 14.85 -3.41
N LEU A 619 -1.04 13.99 -4.17
CA LEU A 619 -1.62 13.31 -5.33
C LEU A 619 -2.74 12.35 -4.93
N ILE A 620 -2.50 11.50 -3.91
CA ILE A 620 -3.51 10.55 -3.41
C ILE A 620 -4.73 11.28 -2.83
N MET A 621 -4.52 12.40 -2.14
CA MET A 621 -5.63 13.19 -1.58
C MET A 621 -6.48 13.86 -2.64
N THR A 622 -5.91 14.16 -3.82
CA THR A 622 -6.61 14.88 -4.90
C THR A 622 -7.24 13.91 -5.91
N ALA A 623 -6.47 12.95 -6.43
CA ALA A 623 -6.89 12.04 -7.51
C ALA A 623 -7.10 10.59 -7.04
N GLY A 624 -6.80 10.26 -5.78
CA GLY A 624 -7.12 8.97 -5.17
C GLY A 624 -6.67 7.75 -5.99
N LYS A 625 -7.65 6.95 -6.41
CA LYS A 625 -7.41 5.70 -7.15
C LYS A 625 -6.83 5.90 -8.55
N GLU A 626 -7.08 7.03 -9.20
CA GLU A 626 -6.57 7.31 -10.55
C GLU A 626 -5.04 7.37 -10.58
N VAL A 627 -4.43 7.83 -9.48
CA VAL A 627 -2.97 7.83 -9.29
C VAL A 627 -2.49 6.50 -8.69
N GLU A 628 -3.23 5.91 -7.75
CA GLU A 628 -2.82 4.68 -7.06
C GLU A 628 -2.71 3.48 -8.01
N LEU A 629 -3.66 3.33 -8.94
CA LEU A 629 -3.69 2.19 -9.87
C LEU A 629 -2.46 2.13 -10.79
N PRO A 630 -2.09 3.18 -11.55
CA PRO A 630 -0.90 3.13 -12.40
C PRO A 630 0.39 2.98 -11.58
N ILE A 631 0.49 3.60 -10.38
CA ILE A 631 1.64 3.42 -9.48
C ILE A 631 1.76 1.96 -9.04
N ALA A 632 0.66 1.33 -8.62
CA ALA A 632 0.66 -0.07 -8.22
C ALA A 632 1.08 -0.99 -9.39
N ARG A 633 0.57 -0.73 -10.62
CA ARG A 633 0.91 -1.49 -11.82
C ARG A 633 2.39 -1.37 -12.18
N ILE A 634 2.94 -0.15 -12.19
CA ILE A 634 4.36 0.09 -12.42
C ILE A 634 5.19 -0.62 -11.34
N ALA A 635 4.83 -0.47 -10.08
CA ALA A 635 5.59 -1.06 -8.97
C ALA A 635 5.58 -2.60 -8.96
N GLN A 636 4.55 -3.23 -9.53
CA GLN A 636 4.48 -4.69 -9.66
C GLN A 636 5.26 -5.24 -10.85
N LEU A 637 5.23 -4.54 -11.99
CA LEU A 637 5.67 -5.11 -13.27
C LEU A 637 6.92 -4.45 -13.86
N ALA A 638 7.20 -3.19 -13.58
CA ALA A 638 8.16 -2.41 -14.36
C ALA A 638 9.65 -2.75 -14.15
N ARG A 639 10.00 -3.54 -13.12
CA ARG A 639 11.38 -3.91 -12.80
C ARG A 639 12.15 -4.53 -13.99
N ALA A 640 11.53 -5.49 -14.67
CA ALA A 640 12.18 -6.21 -15.75
C ALA A 640 12.47 -5.32 -16.97
N VAL A 641 11.65 -4.31 -17.18
CA VAL A 641 11.77 -3.38 -18.32
C VAL A 641 12.57 -2.11 -18.00
N GLY A 642 13.22 -2.06 -16.82
CA GLY A 642 14.10 -0.96 -16.43
C GLY A 642 13.39 0.35 -16.11
N ILE A 643 12.17 0.28 -15.60
CA ILE A 643 11.43 1.44 -15.06
C ILE A 643 11.37 1.31 -13.55
N HIS A 644 11.84 2.34 -12.86
CA HIS A 644 11.95 2.38 -11.41
C HIS A 644 11.18 3.57 -10.86
N MET A 645 10.73 3.48 -9.60
CA MET A 645 9.92 4.54 -9.00
C MET A 645 10.41 4.88 -7.60
N ILE A 646 10.49 6.17 -7.32
CA ILE A 646 10.80 6.72 -6.01
C ILE A 646 9.63 7.62 -5.61
N ILE A 647 8.88 7.23 -4.60
CA ILE A 647 7.77 8.03 -4.07
C ILE A 647 8.15 8.60 -2.72
N ALA A 648 7.92 9.91 -2.56
CA ALA A 648 8.20 10.55 -1.30
C ALA A 648 6.96 11.20 -0.70
N THR A 649 6.88 11.32 0.63
CA THR A 649 5.79 11.99 1.32
C THR A 649 6.23 12.58 2.66
N GLN A 650 5.66 13.74 3.00
CA GLN A 650 5.79 14.35 4.32
C GLN A 650 4.64 13.94 5.28
N ARG A 651 3.65 13.20 4.77
CA ARG A 651 2.46 12.76 5.50
C ARG A 651 2.37 11.23 5.57
N PRO A 652 3.15 10.58 6.44
CA PRO A 652 3.21 9.12 6.51
C PRO A 652 2.01 8.52 7.25
N THR A 653 0.81 8.71 6.70
CA THR A 653 -0.43 8.13 7.24
C THR A 653 -0.80 6.83 6.52
N THR A 654 -1.59 5.98 7.17
CA THR A 654 -2.04 4.70 6.60
C THR A 654 -2.93 4.86 5.36
N ASN A 655 -3.57 6.02 5.20
CA ASN A 655 -4.39 6.34 4.02
C ASN A 655 -3.53 6.69 2.79
N ILE A 656 -2.28 7.11 3.00
CA ILE A 656 -1.32 7.45 1.94
C ILE A 656 -0.39 6.27 1.69
N ILE A 657 0.21 5.72 2.75
CA ILE A 657 1.08 4.54 2.68
C ILE A 657 0.22 3.29 2.94
N THR A 658 -0.51 2.88 1.90
CA THR A 658 -1.40 1.71 1.94
C THR A 658 -0.63 0.39 1.98
N GLY A 659 -1.32 -0.71 2.29
CA GLY A 659 -0.74 -2.06 2.23
C GLY A 659 -0.19 -2.39 0.84
N THR A 660 -0.89 -1.98 -0.22
CA THR A 660 -0.47 -2.16 -1.63
C THR A 660 0.86 -1.45 -1.92
N ILE A 661 1.01 -0.21 -1.46
CA ILE A 661 2.28 0.53 -1.61
C ILE A 661 3.40 -0.18 -0.85
N LYS A 662 3.17 -0.58 0.41
CA LYS A 662 4.20 -1.26 1.22
C LYS A 662 4.65 -2.60 0.62
N ALA A 663 3.75 -3.37 0.03
CA ALA A 663 4.06 -4.65 -0.59
C ALA A 663 4.97 -4.50 -1.83
N ASN A 664 4.78 -3.41 -2.60
CA ASN A 664 5.48 -3.20 -3.86
C ASN A 664 6.72 -2.30 -3.76
N PHE A 665 6.91 -1.61 -2.61
CA PHE A 665 8.09 -0.79 -2.33
C PHE A 665 8.95 -1.46 -1.25
N PRO A 666 9.86 -2.36 -1.63
CA PRO A 666 10.65 -3.16 -0.70
C PRO A 666 11.72 -2.34 0.03
N ALA A 667 12.26 -1.30 -0.61
CA ALA A 667 13.19 -0.37 0.01
C ALA A 667 12.43 0.83 0.58
N ARG A 668 12.67 1.12 1.87
CA ARG A 668 11.99 2.23 2.55
C ARG A 668 12.98 3.07 3.33
N ILE A 669 12.86 4.37 3.16
CA ILE A 669 13.68 5.37 3.83
C ILE A 669 12.76 6.17 4.75
N ALA A 670 13.05 6.17 6.04
CA ALA A 670 12.37 7.01 7.01
C ALA A 670 13.35 8.03 7.59
N PHE A 671 13.15 9.29 7.28
CA PHE A 671 13.71 10.41 8.03
C PHE A 671 12.95 10.59 9.34
N ARG A 672 13.40 11.49 10.22
CA ARG A 672 12.72 11.75 11.48
C ARG A 672 11.24 12.05 11.28
N VAL A 673 10.40 11.40 12.09
CA VAL A 673 8.96 11.64 12.20
C VAL A 673 8.60 12.00 13.64
N SER A 674 7.45 12.66 13.84
CA SER A 674 7.04 13.11 15.16
C SER A 674 6.44 11.99 16.01
N ALA A 675 5.65 11.10 15.40
CA ALA A 675 4.95 10.04 16.10
C ALA A 675 5.57 8.66 15.86
N MET A 676 5.54 7.79 16.88
CA MET A 676 5.92 6.39 16.74
C MET A 676 5.04 5.65 15.70
N MET A 677 3.77 6.02 15.60
CA MET A 677 2.84 5.43 14.63
C MET A 677 3.27 5.72 13.19
N ASP A 678 3.80 6.92 12.91
CA ASP A 678 4.32 7.26 11.59
C ASP A 678 5.51 6.39 11.23
N SER A 679 6.42 6.12 12.20
CA SER A 679 7.52 5.19 12.02
C SER A 679 7.03 3.78 11.67
N ARG A 680 6.00 3.28 12.36
CA ARG A 680 5.40 1.98 12.05
C ARG A 680 4.69 1.97 10.70
N THR A 681 4.07 3.08 10.31
CA THR A 681 3.44 3.19 8.99
C THR A 681 4.46 3.07 7.87
N ILE A 682 5.66 3.65 8.03
CA ILE A 682 6.72 3.60 7.01
C ILE A 682 7.47 2.25 7.07
N LEU A 683 8.00 1.90 8.26
CA LEU A 683 8.99 0.84 8.44
C LEU A 683 8.42 -0.46 9.04
N ASP A 684 7.13 -0.52 9.35
CA ASP A 684 6.47 -1.59 10.13
C ASP A 684 7.05 -1.78 11.54
N ARG A 685 7.90 -0.85 12.00
CA ARG A 685 8.55 -0.86 13.33
C ARG A 685 8.85 0.54 13.85
N PRO A 686 9.00 0.71 15.17
CA PRO A 686 9.38 2.00 15.75
C PRO A 686 10.85 2.32 15.46
N GLY A 687 11.25 3.59 15.66
CA GLY A 687 12.63 4.04 15.62
C GLY A 687 12.85 5.33 14.83
N ALA A 688 12.07 5.63 13.78
CA ALA A 688 12.23 6.88 13.05
C ALA A 688 11.81 8.12 13.87
N ASN A 689 10.99 7.95 14.89
CA ASN A 689 10.63 9.01 15.84
C ASN A 689 11.77 9.38 16.83
N ARG A 690 12.79 8.52 16.94
CA ARG A 690 13.97 8.71 17.81
C ARG A 690 15.20 9.19 17.03
N LEU A 691 15.06 9.49 15.76
CA LEU A 691 16.14 10.08 14.94
C LEU A 691 16.41 11.53 15.37
N ILE A 692 17.63 12.00 15.12
CA ILE A 692 18.03 13.38 15.44
C ILE A 692 17.35 14.38 14.49
N GLY A 693 17.09 13.98 13.22
CA GLY A 693 16.68 14.86 12.14
C GLY A 693 17.85 15.35 11.31
N LYS A 694 17.69 16.43 10.54
CA LYS A 694 18.76 17.01 9.69
C LYS A 694 19.45 15.98 8.79
N GLY A 695 18.67 15.08 8.18
CA GLY A 695 19.18 14.04 7.28
C GLY A 695 19.50 12.70 7.94
N ASP A 696 19.33 12.56 9.26
CA ASP A 696 19.40 11.26 9.92
C ASP A 696 18.20 10.40 9.54
N MET A 697 18.45 9.19 9.05
CA MET A 697 17.43 8.33 8.49
C MET A 697 17.64 6.85 8.83
N LEU A 698 16.58 6.08 8.73
CA LEU A 698 16.59 4.62 8.75
C LEU A 698 16.29 4.11 7.33
N PHE A 699 17.19 3.31 6.81
CA PHE A 699 17.00 2.59 5.56
C PHE A 699 16.61 1.14 5.86
N LEU A 700 15.43 0.72 5.42
CA LEU A 700 14.92 -0.65 5.56
C LEU A 700 15.02 -1.39 4.24
N GLN A 701 15.73 -2.52 4.28
CA GLN A 701 15.78 -3.54 3.24
C GLN A 701 15.75 -4.92 3.93
N GLY A 702 14.64 -5.61 3.82
CA GLY A 702 14.48 -6.90 4.53
C GLY A 702 14.14 -6.71 6.01
N ALA A 703 14.85 -7.45 6.89
CA ALA A 703 14.43 -7.57 8.28
C ALA A 703 14.84 -6.37 9.17
N ASP A 704 16.08 -5.87 9.07
CA ASP A 704 16.60 -4.88 10.02
C ASP A 704 16.97 -3.55 9.35
N PRO A 705 16.52 -2.41 9.92
CA PRO A 705 16.84 -1.10 9.37
C PRO A 705 18.29 -0.72 9.70
N VAL A 706 18.97 -0.16 8.71
CA VAL A 706 20.30 0.44 8.85
C VAL A 706 20.13 1.94 9.09
N ARG A 707 20.81 2.49 10.11
CA ARG A 707 20.84 3.93 10.35
C ARG A 707 21.91 4.56 9.47
N VAL A 708 21.55 5.60 8.74
CA VAL A 708 22.41 6.30 7.79
C VAL A 708 22.24 7.81 7.99
N GLN A 709 23.35 8.52 8.09
CA GLN A 709 23.33 9.98 7.97
C GLN A 709 23.39 10.34 6.49
N CYS A 710 22.35 11.01 6.00
CA CYS A 710 22.24 11.45 4.61
C CYS A 710 23.41 12.38 4.24
N ALA A 711 23.93 12.19 3.03
CA ALA A 711 24.85 13.13 2.43
C ALA A 711 24.13 14.47 2.22
N PHE A 712 24.73 15.54 2.72
CA PHE A 712 24.19 16.89 2.54
C PHE A 712 24.60 17.41 1.16
N ILE A 713 23.60 17.58 0.30
CA ILE A 713 23.73 18.19 -1.02
C ILE A 713 22.72 19.33 -1.06
N ASP A 714 23.24 20.54 -1.01
CA ASP A 714 22.43 21.75 -0.92
C ASP A 714 21.88 22.18 -2.30
N THR A 715 20.81 22.96 -2.31
CA THR A 715 20.19 23.47 -3.53
C THR A 715 21.16 24.19 -4.46
N PRO A 716 22.05 25.09 -3.99
CA PRO A 716 23.08 25.71 -4.84
C PRO A 716 24.05 24.73 -5.50
N GLU A 717 24.39 23.60 -4.83
CA GLU A 717 25.25 22.56 -5.43
C GLU A 717 24.53 21.86 -6.57
N VAL A 718 23.26 21.52 -6.37
CA VAL A 718 22.41 20.93 -7.43
C VAL A 718 22.26 21.87 -8.60
N GLU A 719 22.11 23.17 -8.33
CA GLU A 719 22.02 24.22 -9.36
C GLU A 719 23.29 24.31 -10.21
N GLU A 720 24.46 24.27 -9.61
CA GLU A 720 25.72 24.26 -10.35
C GLU A 720 25.92 22.97 -11.17
N ILE A 721 25.53 21.82 -10.63
CA ILE A 721 25.57 20.53 -11.34
C ILE A 721 24.63 20.54 -12.54
N THR A 722 23.39 20.98 -12.37
CA THR A 722 22.40 21.02 -13.46
C THR A 722 22.77 22.05 -14.52
N LYS A 723 23.30 23.22 -14.13
CA LYS A 723 23.85 24.22 -15.08
C LYS A 723 25.04 23.68 -15.85
N PHE A 724 25.94 22.94 -15.19
CA PHE A 724 27.08 22.31 -15.87
C PHE A 724 26.62 21.34 -16.95
N ILE A 725 25.61 20.52 -16.67
CA ILE A 725 25.02 19.59 -17.64
C ILE A 725 24.33 20.37 -18.77
N ALA A 726 23.53 21.38 -18.44
CA ALA A 726 22.74 22.17 -19.41
C ALA A 726 23.60 22.98 -20.39
N ARG A 727 24.84 23.35 -20.01
CA ARG A 727 25.78 24.07 -20.91
C ARG A 727 26.36 23.19 -21.99
N GLN A 728 26.21 21.88 -21.89
CA GLN A 728 26.70 20.91 -22.88
C GLN A 728 25.70 20.69 -23.99
N GLN A 729 26.11 20.06 -25.06
CA GLN A 729 25.25 19.67 -26.14
C GLN A 729 24.21 18.66 -25.59
N GLY A 730 22.91 18.95 -25.74
CA GLY A 730 21.81 18.05 -25.44
C GLY A 730 21.19 17.44 -26.70
N TYR A 731 20.22 16.58 -26.52
CA TYR A 731 19.40 16.10 -27.64
C TYR A 731 18.57 17.27 -28.22
N PRO A 732 18.20 17.22 -29.51
CA PRO A 732 17.36 18.27 -30.11
C PRO A 732 15.96 18.33 -29.50
N THR A 733 15.47 17.24 -28.95
CA THR A 733 14.17 17.14 -28.27
C THR A 733 14.33 16.34 -26.98
N PRO A 734 13.52 16.60 -25.96
CA PRO A 734 13.45 15.77 -24.76
C PRO A 734 12.96 14.36 -25.12
N PHE A 735 13.11 13.42 -24.20
CA PHE A 735 12.58 12.07 -24.38
C PHE A 735 11.05 12.11 -24.24
N PHE A 736 10.33 11.78 -25.32
CA PHE A 736 8.87 11.75 -25.29
C PHE A 736 8.37 10.36 -24.86
N LEU A 737 7.48 10.37 -23.87
CA LEU A 737 6.69 9.21 -23.48
C LEU A 737 5.57 8.99 -24.52
N PRO A 738 5.03 7.75 -24.65
CA PRO A 738 3.87 7.49 -25.50
C PRO A 738 2.66 8.35 -25.13
N GLU A 739 1.85 8.74 -26.09
CA GLU A 739 0.56 9.40 -25.80
C GLU A 739 -0.39 8.41 -25.09
N TYR A 740 -0.95 8.83 -23.98
CA TYR A 740 -2.05 8.13 -23.30
C TYR A 740 -3.33 8.95 -23.41
N VAL A 741 -4.33 8.36 -24.02
CA VAL A 741 -5.68 8.95 -24.07
C VAL A 741 -6.59 8.06 -23.23
N SER A 742 -7.21 8.63 -22.19
CA SER A 742 -8.11 7.89 -21.31
C SER A 742 -9.35 7.42 -22.07
N GLU A 743 -9.78 6.18 -21.83
CA GLU A 743 -11.01 5.63 -22.42
C GLU A 743 -12.26 6.40 -21.97
N ASP A 744 -12.22 7.09 -20.83
CA ASP A 744 -13.30 7.91 -20.28
C ASP A 744 -13.49 9.28 -20.98
N SER A 745 -12.54 9.72 -21.80
CA SER A 745 -12.73 10.96 -22.59
C SER A 745 -13.70 10.80 -23.76
N GLY A 746 -14.32 9.62 -23.88
CA GLY A 746 -15.33 9.31 -24.92
C GLY A 746 -16.77 9.77 -24.60
N SER A 747 -17.03 10.42 -23.47
CA SER A 747 -18.42 10.79 -23.11
C SER A 747 -18.66 12.25 -22.73
N GLU A 748 -17.66 13.14 -22.81
CA GLU A 748 -17.94 14.56 -22.89
C GLU A 748 -17.89 15.00 -24.35
N VAL A 749 -19.05 15.26 -24.91
CA VAL A 749 -19.26 16.07 -26.11
C VAL A 749 -18.86 17.51 -25.74
N GLY A 750 -17.58 17.67 -25.36
CA GLY A 750 -16.94 18.94 -25.22
C GLY A 750 -16.80 19.55 -26.61
N ASP A 751 -17.06 20.81 -26.67
CA ASP A 751 -17.04 21.64 -27.87
C ASP A 751 -15.80 21.38 -28.70
N ILE A 752 -15.95 20.58 -29.80
CA ILE A 752 -14.84 20.25 -30.70
C ILE A 752 -14.45 21.59 -31.36
N ASP A 753 -13.27 22.05 -31.07
CA ASP A 753 -12.73 23.29 -31.61
C ASP A 753 -12.53 23.13 -33.13
N MET A 754 -13.46 23.63 -33.91
CA MET A 754 -13.39 23.68 -35.39
C MET A 754 -12.34 24.68 -35.90
N GLY A 755 -11.77 25.51 -35.03
CA GLY A 755 -10.67 26.43 -35.36
C GLY A 755 -9.31 25.73 -35.45
N ARG A 756 -9.23 24.41 -35.04
CA ARG A 756 -7.99 23.65 -35.07
C ARG A 756 -8.22 22.24 -35.61
N LEU A 757 -8.39 22.14 -36.91
CA LEU A 757 -8.58 20.87 -37.64
C LEU A 757 -7.30 20.04 -37.58
N ASP A 758 -7.47 18.71 -37.52
CA ASP A 758 -6.33 17.76 -37.63
C ASP A 758 -5.68 17.89 -39.02
N PRO A 759 -4.35 17.84 -39.13
CA PRO A 759 -3.65 17.90 -40.45
C PRO A 759 -4.12 16.85 -41.45
N LEU A 760 -4.66 15.72 -40.98
CA LEU A 760 -5.21 14.65 -41.82
C LEU A 760 -6.71 14.76 -42.08
N PHE A 761 -7.35 15.88 -41.64
CA PHE A 761 -8.80 16.04 -41.74
C PHE A 761 -9.31 16.02 -43.19
N GLU A 762 -8.65 16.74 -44.09
CA GLU A 762 -9.04 16.81 -45.51
C GLU A 762 -8.84 15.46 -46.22
N ASP A 763 -7.70 14.80 -45.96
CA ASP A 763 -7.40 13.49 -46.55
C ASP A 763 -8.38 12.43 -46.04
N ALA A 764 -8.77 12.50 -44.75
CA ALA A 764 -9.75 11.61 -44.16
C ALA A 764 -11.16 11.85 -44.72
N ALA A 765 -11.52 13.11 -44.95
CA ALA A 765 -12.77 13.49 -45.60
C ALA A 765 -12.88 12.88 -47.00
N ARG A 766 -11.86 13.06 -47.84
CA ARG A 766 -11.77 12.48 -49.21
C ARG A 766 -11.84 10.96 -49.17
N LEU A 767 -11.14 10.32 -48.22
CA LEU A 767 -11.16 8.86 -48.03
C LEU A 767 -12.57 8.34 -47.71
N VAL A 768 -13.26 9.00 -46.81
CA VAL A 768 -14.62 8.62 -46.34
C VAL A 768 -15.63 8.79 -47.49
N VAL A 769 -15.54 9.86 -48.26
CA VAL A 769 -16.43 10.12 -49.42
C VAL A 769 -16.16 9.14 -50.57
N ILE A 770 -14.90 8.83 -50.86
CA ILE A 770 -14.56 7.85 -51.90
C ILE A 770 -15.08 6.45 -51.59
N HIS A 771 -14.98 6.06 -50.32
CA HIS A 771 -15.43 4.73 -49.87
C HIS A 771 -16.91 4.69 -49.48
N GLN A 772 -17.60 5.83 -49.40
CA GLN A 772 -18.98 5.97 -48.91
C GLN A 772 -19.19 5.23 -47.57
N GLN A 773 -18.18 5.28 -46.70
CA GLN A 773 -18.18 4.56 -45.44
C GLN A 773 -17.54 5.39 -44.32
N GLY A 774 -18.33 5.93 -43.41
CA GLY A 774 -17.88 6.66 -42.23
C GLY A 774 -17.40 5.73 -41.12
N SER A 775 -16.23 5.07 -41.33
CA SER A 775 -15.67 4.10 -40.40
C SER A 775 -14.35 4.60 -39.79
N THR A 776 -14.33 4.73 -38.46
CA THR A 776 -13.09 5.04 -37.71
C THR A 776 -11.98 4.04 -37.99
N SER A 777 -12.32 2.74 -38.14
CA SER A 777 -11.35 1.69 -38.47
C SER A 777 -10.76 1.83 -39.88
N LEU A 778 -11.50 2.46 -40.82
CA LEU A 778 -10.99 2.74 -42.19
C LEU A 778 -9.92 3.81 -42.13
N ILE A 779 -10.16 4.90 -41.42
CA ILE A 779 -9.22 6.02 -41.20
C ILE A 779 -7.98 5.50 -40.49
N GLN A 780 -8.15 4.75 -39.41
CA GLN A 780 -7.07 4.14 -38.62
C GLN A 780 -6.13 3.32 -39.48
N ARG A 781 -6.65 2.41 -40.29
CA ARG A 781 -5.85 1.52 -41.14
C ARG A 781 -5.15 2.25 -42.30
N LYS A 782 -5.82 3.23 -42.90
CA LYS A 782 -5.29 3.92 -44.04
C LYS A 782 -4.14 4.88 -43.71
N PHE A 783 -4.27 5.59 -42.55
CA PHE A 783 -3.30 6.60 -42.11
C PHE A 783 -2.35 6.06 -41.04
N ALA A 784 -2.47 4.80 -40.64
CA ALA A 784 -1.67 4.15 -39.58
C ALA A 784 -1.66 4.95 -38.25
N ILE A 785 -2.80 5.54 -37.87
CA ILE A 785 -2.98 6.36 -36.65
C ILE A 785 -3.73 5.60 -35.58
N GLY A 786 -3.59 6.03 -34.31
CA GLY A 786 -4.31 5.44 -33.19
C GLY A 786 -5.82 5.60 -33.30
N TYR A 787 -6.60 4.67 -32.69
CA TYR A 787 -8.06 4.65 -32.74
C TYR A 787 -8.67 6.00 -32.30
N ASN A 788 -8.15 6.61 -31.26
CA ASN A 788 -8.67 7.84 -30.67
C ASN A 788 -8.43 9.07 -31.59
N ARG A 789 -7.29 9.13 -32.29
CA ARG A 789 -7.05 10.19 -33.27
C ARG A 789 -7.97 10.02 -34.47
N ALA A 790 -8.17 8.78 -34.92
CA ALA A 790 -9.13 8.47 -35.97
C ALA A 790 -10.57 8.82 -35.53
N GLY A 791 -10.92 8.60 -34.26
CA GLY A 791 -12.19 8.98 -33.65
C GLY A 791 -12.40 10.50 -33.68
N ARG A 792 -11.41 11.29 -33.20
CA ARG A 792 -11.46 12.77 -33.24
C ARG A 792 -11.64 13.33 -34.65
N ILE A 793 -10.91 12.78 -35.62
CA ILE A 793 -11.08 13.14 -37.04
C ILE A 793 -12.51 12.82 -37.48
N MET A 794 -13.05 11.68 -37.12
CA MET A 794 -14.43 11.28 -37.46
C MET A 794 -15.47 12.22 -36.83
N ASP A 795 -15.24 12.69 -35.61
CA ASP A 795 -16.11 13.63 -34.92
C ASP A 795 -16.00 15.06 -35.50
N GLN A 796 -14.81 15.46 -35.98
CA GLN A 796 -14.63 16.69 -36.78
C GLN A 796 -15.37 16.60 -38.12
N LEU A 797 -15.34 15.43 -38.77
CA LEU A 797 -16.10 15.18 -39.99
C LEU A 797 -17.61 15.21 -39.79
N GLU A 798 -18.11 14.79 -38.61
CA GLU A 798 -19.53 14.92 -38.23
C GLU A 798 -19.92 16.39 -38.07
N LYS A 799 -19.13 17.18 -37.30
CA LYS A 799 -19.39 18.62 -37.13
C LYS A 799 -19.31 19.41 -38.44
N ALA A 800 -18.42 19.00 -39.36
CA ALA A 800 -18.33 19.55 -40.68
C ALA A 800 -19.52 19.14 -41.59
N GLY A 801 -20.40 18.25 -41.11
CA GLY A 801 -21.53 17.74 -41.85
C GLY A 801 -21.18 16.78 -43.00
N ILE A 802 -19.95 16.21 -43.01
CA ILE A 802 -19.48 15.26 -44.01
C ILE A 802 -20.00 13.84 -43.72
N VAL A 803 -20.10 13.50 -42.43
CA VAL A 803 -20.69 12.23 -41.98
C VAL A 803 -21.83 12.49 -40.99
N GLY A 804 -22.75 11.54 -40.88
CA GLY A 804 -23.87 11.57 -39.94
C GLY A 804 -23.46 11.22 -38.51
N PRO A 805 -24.39 11.33 -37.55
CA PRO A 805 -24.15 11.05 -36.13
C PRO A 805 -23.80 9.60 -35.89
N THR A 806 -23.15 9.37 -34.75
CA THR A 806 -22.70 8.02 -34.36
C THR A 806 -23.89 7.03 -34.22
N GLN A 807 -23.77 5.85 -34.81
CA GLN A 807 -24.76 4.77 -34.76
C GLN A 807 -24.28 3.54 -33.94
N GLY A 808 -23.62 3.77 -32.84
CA GLY A 808 -23.00 2.72 -32.01
C GLY A 808 -21.80 2.07 -32.72
N SER A 809 -21.81 0.73 -32.88
CA SER A 809 -20.72 0.00 -33.52
C SER A 809 -20.78 -0.06 -35.05
N LYS A 810 -21.79 0.55 -35.67
CA LYS A 810 -21.92 0.61 -37.13
C LYS A 810 -21.14 1.81 -37.69
N ALA A 811 -20.72 1.68 -38.97
CA ALA A 811 -20.15 2.81 -39.71
C ALA A 811 -21.19 3.93 -39.84
N ARG A 812 -20.77 5.19 -39.67
CA ARG A 812 -21.63 6.38 -39.84
C ARG A 812 -22.01 6.56 -41.30
N ASP A 813 -23.19 7.07 -41.56
CA ASP A 813 -23.64 7.37 -42.91
C ASP A 813 -22.84 8.56 -43.47
N VAL A 814 -22.46 8.49 -44.76
CA VAL A 814 -21.77 9.59 -45.44
C VAL A 814 -22.82 10.51 -46.04
N LEU A 815 -22.76 11.81 -45.67
CA LEU A 815 -23.73 12.81 -46.11
C LEU A 815 -23.33 13.55 -47.40
N CYS A 816 -22.06 13.39 -47.87
CA CYS A 816 -21.57 13.90 -49.12
C CYS A 816 -21.71 12.83 -50.20
N ILE A 817 -22.34 13.21 -51.32
CA ILE A 817 -22.59 12.30 -52.42
C ILE A 817 -21.38 12.24 -53.38
N ASP A 818 -20.74 13.37 -53.65
CA ASP A 818 -19.66 13.56 -54.63
C ASP A 818 -18.51 14.40 -54.07
N ASP A 819 -17.34 14.39 -54.74
CA ASP A 819 -16.19 15.24 -54.40
C ASP A 819 -16.50 16.73 -54.54
N ASN A 820 -17.43 17.13 -55.43
CA ASN A 820 -17.85 18.53 -55.57
C ASN A 820 -18.64 19.00 -54.36
N ASP A 821 -19.49 18.19 -53.74
CA ASP A 821 -20.21 18.49 -52.49
C ASP A 821 -19.24 18.57 -51.31
N LEU A 822 -18.24 17.71 -51.30
CA LEU A 822 -17.16 17.77 -50.31
C LEU A 822 -16.38 19.08 -50.41
N GLU A 823 -15.95 19.51 -51.61
CA GLU A 823 -15.19 20.76 -51.77
C GLU A 823 -16.00 21.98 -51.40
N MET A 824 -17.32 22.02 -51.69
CA MET A 824 -18.18 23.09 -51.24
C MET A 824 -18.26 23.17 -49.70
N ARG A 825 -18.29 22.04 -49.01
CA ARG A 825 -18.33 21.97 -47.53
C ARG A 825 -16.97 22.36 -46.92
N LEU A 826 -15.89 21.93 -47.50
CA LEU A 826 -14.53 22.30 -47.06
C LEU A 826 -14.27 23.78 -47.22
N ASN A 827 -14.71 24.41 -48.34
CA ASN A 827 -14.60 25.86 -48.59
C ASN A 827 -15.44 26.68 -47.62
N ASN A 828 -16.54 26.12 -47.09
CA ASN A 828 -17.38 26.80 -46.06
C ASN A 828 -16.79 26.75 -44.68
N LEU A 829 -15.77 25.92 -44.43
CA LEU A 829 -15.06 25.78 -43.16
C LEU A 829 -13.80 26.64 -43.05
N GLN A 830 -13.31 27.21 -44.21
CA GLN A 830 -12.25 28.21 -44.28
C GLN A 830 -12.83 29.60 -44.11
#